data_38d962226ad0c13bb8a542c4eeef85a0
#
_entry.id   38d962226ad0c13bb8a542c4eeef85a0
#
_cell.length_a   1.000
_cell.length_b   1.000
_cell.length_c   1.000
_cell.angle_alpha   90.00
_cell.angle_beta   90.00
_cell.angle_gamma   90.00
#
_symmetry.space_group_name_H-M   'P 1'
#
loop_
_entity.id
_entity.type
_entity.pdbx_description
1 polymer ?
#
loop_
_entity_poly.entity_id
_entity_poly.type
_entity_poly.pdbx_seq_one_letter_code
_entity_poly.pdbx_strand_id
1 'polypeptide(L)'
;MELSLKHPRYLTKSRFKSALECPVKLFYTGKPEYPDKKKQDDFLAALAEGGFQVGELAKLYYPGGIEIEGKGYDVPLQKTEELLRQENVVIFEAAFRYENLFIRADIVIKEGNRIDLIEVKSKSFAGDDSKMVGARGGLSAAWRPYLYDVAFQKYVVGKAMPGCTVKAHLMLADKEKKATVDGLNQKFFISQDSEGRVRVEKQGDISKTSLGEEILRVIDIDELAVGIISGKYGELEPGLDFAATVKRYADHYERDEMIDKPIGVHCSKCEFDCSFDDELHGLHSGYRNCWKQKLKWTNEDFNKPHIFEIWNFRKKQCLIDSGIYHLENVTKDHLGEFAPSKKGGMSTNERQWLQVELRRENKEKSWFDADGMREEMSKWTYPLHFIDFETSRVAIPFNKNKRPYEGIAFQFSHHTVDEKGLVKHAGEFINAEPGVFPNYSFVRALKKELEKDKGTIFRYADHENSFLVELWKQLNSESDEAVSDRKELMGFIQTISHSSEDLVNKWVGDRDMVDMLKLVRNYFYHISMKGSNSIKVVLPAVLEASKFVKEKYSHPVYGIPGGIESINFCQQVWYKTDDQGKVINPYKLLEPVFGDMSDEDTDEFSVDDTIASGGAAMTAYARMQFTQMADIEREHARKALLRYCELDTLAMVMIYEYWKDLIQ
;
A
#
# COMPACT_ATOMS: atom_id res chain seq x y z
N MET A 1 -22.42 15.04 -39.28
CA MET A 1 -21.90 15.69 -38.03
C MET A 1 -22.87 15.29 -36.93
N GLU A 2 -22.67 14.05 -36.42
CA GLU A 2 -23.46 13.52 -35.30
C GLU A 2 -23.09 14.27 -34.04
N LEU A 3 -24.09 14.95 -33.46
CA LEU A 3 -24.00 15.47 -32.10
C LEU A 3 -23.83 14.28 -31.16
N SER A 4 -22.57 13.95 -30.78
CA SER A 4 -22.33 13.03 -29.67
C SER A 4 -23.06 13.62 -28.46
N LEU A 5 -24.09 12.94 -28.00
CA LEU A 5 -24.78 13.24 -26.74
C LEU A 5 -23.69 13.27 -25.66
N LYS A 6 -23.25 14.48 -25.26
CA LYS A 6 -22.29 14.63 -24.14
C LYS A 6 -22.97 14.04 -22.92
N HIS A 7 -22.41 12.93 -22.41
CA HIS A 7 -22.86 12.38 -21.13
C HIS A 7 -22.76 13.45 -20.04
N PRO A 8 -23.77 13.59 -19.18
CA PRO A 8 -23.73 14.60 -18.12
C PRO A 8 -22.50 14.38 -17.21
N ARG A 9 -21.81 15.49 -16.92
CA ARG A 9 -20.59 15.51 -16.10
C ARG A 9 -20.94 15.87 -14.66
N TYR A 10 -21.33 14.88 -13.86
CA TYR A 10 -21.64 15.09 -12.44
C TYR A 10 -20.38 15.01 -11.57
N LEU A 11 -20.28 15.84 -10.53
CA LEU A 11 -19.33 15.65 -9.45
C LEU A 11 -19.81 14.47 -8.59
N THR A 12 -19.08 13.36 -8.65
CA THR A 12 -19.35 12.14 -7.86
C THR A 12 -18.47 12.08 -6.61
N LYS A 13 -18.75 11.14 -5.67
CA LYS A 13 -17.94 10.94 -4.47
C LYS A 13 -16.45 10.71 -4.80
N SER A 14 -16.14 9.93 -5.83
CA SER A 14 -14.74 9.68 -6.24
C SER A 14 -14.07 10.95 -6.77
N ARG A 15 -14.78 11.71 -7.61
CA ARG A 15 -14.29 12.99 -8.16
C ARG A 15 -14.11 14.04 -7.08
N PHE A 16 -15.03 14.10 -6.11
CA PHE A 16 -14.89 14.98 -4.96
C PHE A 16 -13.65 14.63 -4.12
N LYS A 17 -13.39 13.34 -3.85
CA LYS A 17 -12.16 12.88 -3.18
C LYS A 17 -10.91 13.30 -3.94
N SER A 18 -10.87 13.09 -5.26
CA SER A 18 -9.76 13.53 -6.11
C SER A 18 -9.55 15.05 -6.05
N ALA A 19 -10.66 15.83 -6.04
CA ALA A 19 -10.59 17.29 -5.92
C ALA A 19 -10.06 17.76 -4.55
N LEU A 20 -10.31 17.02 -3.46
CA LEU A 20 -9.74 17.31 -2.14
C LEU A 20 -8.21 17.22 -2.12
N GLU A 21 -7.64 16.30 -2.89
CA GLU A 21 -6.19 16.19 -3.06
C GLU A 21 -5.66 17.35 -3.91
N CYS A 22 -6.27 17.55 -5.08
CA CYS A 22 -5.98 18.68 -5.97
C CYS A 22 -7.16 18.93 -6.94
N PRO A 23 -7.84 20.09 -6.90
CA PRO A 23 -9.00 20.35 -7.76
C PRO A 23 -8.67 20.38 -9.25
N VAL A 24 -7.39 20.59 -9.63
CA VAL A 24 -6.93 20.49 -11.02
C VAL A 24 -7.16 19.10 -11.61
N LYS A 25 -7.12 18.05 -10.78
CA LYS A 25 -7.35 16.66 -11.20
C LYS A 25 -8.71 16.44 -11.85
N LEU A 26 -9.72 17.24 -11.48
CA LEU A 26 -11.04 17.19 -12.11
C LEU A 26 -10.98 17.43 -13.62
N PHE A 27 -10.10 18.32 -14.06
CA PHE A 27 -9.93 18.62 -15.49
C PHE A 27 -9.37 17.42 -16.27
N TYR A 28 -8.48 16.65 -15.66
CA TYR A 28 -7.86 15.47 -16.30
C TYR A 28 -8.73 14.21 -16.20
N THR A 29 -9.61 14.14 -15.19
CA THR A 29 -10.42 12.94 -14.91
C THR A 29 -11.33 12.56 -16.06
N GLY A 30 -11.21 11.32 -16.53
CA GLY A 30 -12.06 10.75 -17.58
C GLY A 30 -11.63 11.12 -19.01
N LYS A 31 -10.47 11.72 -19.19
CA LYS A 31 -9.87 12.02 -20.49
C LYS A 31 -8.84 10.92 -20.82
N PRO A 32 -9.05 10.13 -21.88
CA PRO A 32 -8.16 9.00 -22.22
C PRO A 32 -6.72 9.40 -22.50
N GLU A 33 -6.51 10.64 -22.99
CA GLU A 33 -5.19 11.20 -23.26
C GLU A 33 -4.38 11.53 -21.99
N TYR A 34 -5.01 11.53 -20.80
CA TYR A 34 -4.35 11.72 -19.50
C TYR A 34 -4.47 10.44 -18.69
N PRO A 35 -3.46 9.57 -18.70
CA PRO A 35 -3.51 8.32 -17.94
C PRO A 35 -3.62 8.60 -16.44
N ASP A 36 -4.40 7.78 -15.76
CA ASP A 36 -4.66 7.84 -14.32
C ASP A 36 -4.13 6.54 -13.68
N LYS A 37 -2.91 6.61 -13.20
CA LYS A 37 -2.20 5.48 -12.61
C LYS A 37 -2.87 4.92 -11.35
N LYS A 38 -3.54 5.78 -10.58
CA LYS A 38 -4.18 5.40 -9.30
C LYS A 38 -5.36 4.43 -9.45
N LYS A 39 -6.02 4.38 -10.61
CA LYS A 39 -7.18 3.49 -10.80
C LYS A 39 -6.84 2.02 -10.64
N GLN A 40 -5.69 1.62 -11.15
CA GLN A 40 -5.23 0.23 -11.05
C GLN A 40 -4.75 -0.07 -9.62
N ASP A 41 -4.03 0.85 -9.00
CA ASP A 41 -3.55 0.72 -7.62
C ASP A 41 -4.70 0.59 -6.62
N ASP A 42 -5.73 1.43 -6.73
CA ASP A 42 -6.92 1.39 -5.87
C ASP A 42 -7.67 0.06 -6.01
N PHE A 43 -7.71 -0.50 -7.23
CA PHE A 43 -8.31 -1.81 -7.48
C PHE A 43 -7.51 -2.94 -6.82
N LEU A 44 -6.20 -2.96 -7.01
CA LEU A 44 -5.33 -3.99 -6.43
C LEU A 44 -5.32 -3.92 -4.89
N ALA A 45 -5.31 -2.71 -4.32
CA ALA A 45 -5.42 -2.51 -2.89
C ALA A 45 -6.76 -3.03 -2.33
N ALA A 46 -7.88 -2.72 -3.01
CA ALA A 46 -9.19 -3.21 -2.60
C ALA A 46 -9.29 -4.73 -2.69
N LEU A 47 -8.69 -5.34 -3.72
CA LEU A 47 -8.61 -6.79 -3.87
C LEU A 47 -7.80 -7.42 -2.73
N ALA A 48 -6.62 -6.89 -2.44
CA ALA A 48 -5.71 -7.40 -1.42
C ALA A 48 -6.30 -7.32 -0.01
N GLU A 49 -7.05 -6.26 0.29
CA GLU A 49 -7.69 -6.06 1.60
C GLU A 49 -9.07 -6.75 1.73
N GLY A 50 -9.61 -7.30 0.66
CA GLY A 50 -10.96 -7.87 0.64
C GLY A 50 -12.08 -6.82 0.67
N GLY A 51 -11.82 -5.62 0.12
CA GLY A 51 -12.75 -4.50 0.13
C GLY A 51 -14.09 -4.79 -0.56
N PHE A 52 -14.04 -5.55 -1.65
CA PHE A 52 -15.24 -5.96 -2.38
C PHE A 52 -16.12 -6.91 -1.55
N GLN A 53 -15.51 -7.88 -0.85
CA GLN A 53 -16.23 -8.83 0.01
C GLN A 53 -16.88 -8.14 1.20
N VAL A 54 -16.23 -7.12 1.78
CA VAL A 54 -16.80 -6.35 2.91
C VAL A 54 -18.10 -5.67 2.49
N GLY A 55 -18.18 -5.10 1.29
CA GLY A 55 -19.39 -4.51 0.75
C GLY A 55 -20.56 -5.53 0.68
N GLU A 56 -20.28 -6.72 0.17
CA GLU A 56 -21.30 -7.78 0.08
C GLU A 56 -21.70 -8.35 1.46
N LEU A 57 -20.75 -8.54 2.36
CA LEU A 57 -21.06 -8.95 3.73
C LEU A 57 -21.93 -7.92 4.45
N ALA A 58 -21.66 -6.63 4.25
CA ALA A 58 -22.46 -5.54 4.84
C ALA A 58 -23.92 -5.59 4.40
N LYS A 59 -24.19 -5.86 3.12
CA LYS A 59 -25.56 -6.01 2.59
C LYS A 59 -26.31 -7.16 3.27
N LEU A 60 -25.63 -8.27 3.59
CA LEU A 60 -26.24 -9.44 4.24
C LEU A 60 -26.68 -9.17 5.69
N TYR A 61 -26.19 -8.12 6.32
CA TYR A 61 -26.66 -7.70 7.66
C TYR A 61 -28.04 -7.02 7.62
N TYR A 62 -28.53 -6.68 6.43
CA TYR A 62 -29.83 -6.04 6.23
C TYR A 62 -30.73 -6.91 5.32
N PRO A 63 -31.25 -8.04 5.84
CA PRO A 63 -32.11 -8.92 5.06
C PRO A 63 -33.37 -8.19 4.56
N GLY A 64 -33.69 -8.38 3.30
CA GLY A 64 -34.81 -7.68 2.64
C GLY A 64 -34.43 -6.34 2.01
N GLY A 65 -33.18 -5.91 2.11
CA GLY A 65 -32.68 -4.75 1.37
C GLY A 65 -32.71 -4.97 -0.14
N ILE A 66 -32.99 -3.92 -0.89
CA ILE A 66 -33.16 -3.94 -2.34
C ILE A 66 -31.96 -3.28 -3.00
N GLU A 67 -31.25 -4.01 -3.86
CA GLU A 67 -30.10 -3.48 -4.58
C GLU A 67 -30.52 -2.76 -5.86
N ILE A 68 -29.98 -1.55 -6.07
CA ILE A 68 -30.19 -0.79 -7.28
C ILE A 68 -29.19 -1.22 -8.35
N GLU A 69 -29.65 -2.03 -9.26
CA GLU A 69 -28.94 -2.40 -10.46
C GLU A 69 -29.15 -1.39 -11.59
N GLY A 70 -28.13 -1.23 -12.42
CA GLY A 70 -28.21 -0.42 -13.65
C GLY A 70 -26.98 0.43 -13.88
N LYS A 71 -26.74 0.73 -15.16
CA LYS A 71 -25.65 1.59 -15.64
C LYS A 71 -26.10 3.05 -15.75
N GLY A 72 -25.14 3.95 -15.71
CA GLY A 72 -25.39 5.38 -15.89
C GLY A 72 -26.01 6.04 -14.67
N TYR A 73 -26.75 7.11 -14.91
CA TYR A 73 -27.30 7.97 -13.86
C TYR A 73 -28.82 7.85 -13.72
N ASP A 74 -29.56 7.84 -14.82
CA ASP A 74 -31.01 8.02 -14.81
C ASP A 74 -31.77 6.80 -14.28
N VAL A 75 -31.39 5.58 -14.72
CA VAL A 75 -32.07 4.35 -14.29
C VAL A 75 -31.90 4.11 -12.78
N PRO A 76 -30.69 4.20 -12.18
CA PRO A 76 -30.53 4.12 -10.73
C PRO A 76 -31.31 5.18 -9.96
N LEU A 77 -31.34 6.42 -10.45
CA LEU A 77 -32.12 7.50 -9.83
C LEU A 77 -33.61 7.18 -9.80
N GLN A 78 -34.18 6.81 -10.94
CA GLN A 78 -35.60 6.46 -11.03
C GLN A 78 -35.98 5.33 -10.07
N LYS A 79 -35.20 4.24 -10.06
CA LYS A 79 -35.44 3.10 -9.16
C LYS A 79 -35.36 3.50 -7.68
N THR A 80 -34.36 4.34 -7.33
CA THR A 80 -34.22 4.84 -5.97
C THR A 80 -35.42 5.69 -5.57
N GLU A 81 -35.88 6.62 -6.43
CA GLU A 81 -37.04 7.47 -6.18
C GLU A 81 -38.33 6.66 -6.00
N GLU A 82 -38.51 5.59 -6.76
CA GLU A 82 -39.66 4.66 -6.62
C GLU A 82 -39.65 3.98 -5.25
N LEU A 83 -38.50 3.46 -4.82
CA LEU A 83 -38.37 2.78 -3.53
C LEU A 83 -38.52 3.72 -2.33
N LEU A 84 -38.01 4.96 -2.44
CA LEU A 84 -38.12 5.97 -1.38
C LEU A 84 -39.55 6.47 -1.12
N ARG A 85 -40.53 6.13 -1.97
CA ARG A 85 -41.95 6.38 -1.70
C ARG A 85 -42.49 5.45 -0.60
N GLN A 86 -41.86 4.33 -0.31
CA GLN A 86 -42.19 3.48 0.81
C GLN A 86 -41.88 4.18 2.14
N GLU A 87 -42.70 3.93 3.15
CA GLU A 87 -42.48 4.48 4.49
C GLU A 87 -41.18 3.95 5.10
N ASN A 88 -40.96 2.64 4.99
CA ASN A 88 -39.74 1.98 5.49
C ASN A 88 -39.14 1.13 4.38
N VAL A 89 -37.85 1.33 4.11
CA VAL A 89 -37.13 0.58 3.07
C VAL A 89 -35.61 0.61 3.33
N VAL A 90 -34.94 -0.49 3.00
CA VAL A 90 -33.49 -0.57 2.93
C VAL A 90 -33.08 -0.68 1.46
N ILE A 91 -32.20 0.20 1.01
CA ILE A 91 -31.75 0.27 -0.38
C ILE A 91 -30.23 0.19 -0.41
N PHE A 92 -29.70 -0.72 -1.23
CA PHE A 92 -28.27 -0.80 -1.52
C PHE A 92 -27.96 -0.07 -2.83
N GLU A 93 -26.80 0.59 -2.90
CA GLU A 93 -26.37 1.37 -4.05
C GLU A 93 -27.40 2.47 -4.45
N ALA A 94 -28.04 3.06 -3.46
CA ALA A 94 -29.05 4.09 -3.69
C ALA A 94 -28.48 5.32 -4.37
N ALA A 95 -29.10 5.76 -5.49
CA ALA A 95 -28.65 6.89 -6.26
C ALA A 95 -29.37 8.19 -5.88
N PHE A 96 -28.61 9.26 -5.64
CA PHE A 96 -29.14 10.60 -5.38
C PHE A 96 -28.50 11.62 -6.29
N ARG A 97 -29.29 12.62 -6.70
CA ARG A 97 -28.85 13.75 -7.49
C ARG A 97 -29.34 15.06 -6.87
N TYR A 98 -28.44 16.03 -6.82
CA TYR A 98 -28.79 17.43 -6.53
C TYR A 98 -27.99 18.33 -7.48
N GLU A 99 -28.67 19.08 -8.34
CA GLU A 99 -28.03 19.87 -9.41
C GLU A 99 -27.05 19.00 -10.24
N ASN A 100 -25.78 19.40 -10.31
CA ASN A 100 -24.71 18.69 -10.99
C ASN A 100 -23.86 17.78 -10.04
N LEU A 101 -24.43 17.39 -8.89
CA LEU A 101 -23.88 16.43 -7.95
C LEU A 101 -24.60 15.09 -8.10
N PHE A 102 -23.85 13.98 -8.05
CA PHE A 102 -24.40 12.63 -8.09
C PHE A 102 -23.65 11.71 -7.16
N ILE A 103 -24.38 10.90 -6.38
CA ILE A 103 -23.80 9.87 -5.54
C ILE A 103 -24.53 8.53 -5.73
N ARG A 104 -23.82 7.45 -5.41
CA ARG A 104 -24.38 6.15 -5.06
C ARG A 104 -23.96 5.83 -3.63
N ALA A 105 -24.94 5.67 -2.75
CA ALA A 105 -24.72 5.39 -1.35
C ALA A 105 -24.77 3.88 -1.13
N ASP A 106 -23.79 3.34 -0.40
CA ASP A 106 -23.65 1.89 -0.24
C ASP A 106 -24.91 1.27 0.43
N ILE A 107 -25.36 1.84 1.55
CA ILE A 107 -26.58 1.41 2.25
C ILE A 107 -27.39 2.63 2.70
N VAL A 108 -28.66 2.65 2.38
CA VAL A 108 -29.62 3.66 2.82
C VAL A 108 -30.78 2.96 3.54
N ILE A 109 -31.03 3.36 4.79
CA ILE A 109 -32.19 2.90 5.57
C ILE A 109 -33.12 4.09 5.74
N LYS A 110 -34.34 3.98 5.22
CA LYS A 110 -35.39 4.98 5.41
C LYS A 110 -36.43 4.44 6.38
N GLU A 111 -36.73 5.21 7.40
CA GLU A 111 -37.81 4.99 8.37
C GLU A 111 -38.61 6.29 8.52
N GLY A 112 -39.80 6.34 7.93
CA GLY A 112 -40.59 7.57 7.87
C GLY A 112 -39.80 8.72 7.22
N ASN A 113 -39.55 9.79 7.96
CA ASN A 113 -38.78 10.95 7.52
C ASN A 113 -37.29 10.91 7.92
N ARG A 114 -36.82 9.80 8.46
CA ARG A 114 -35.40 9.60 8.80
C ARG A 114 -34.72 8.75 7.71
N ILE A 115 -33.53 9.16 7.33
CA ILE A 115 -32.62 8.42 6.45
C ILE A 115 -31.31 8.21 7.18
N ASP A 116 -30.94 6.95 7.43
CA ASP A 116 -29.61 6.57 7.85
C ASP A 116 -28.78 6.22 6.61
N LEU A 117 -27.76 7.01 6.36
CA LEU A 117 -26.79 6.85 5.27
C LEU A 117 -25.57 6.12 5.83
N ILE A 118 -25.26 4.94 5.33
CA ILE A 118 -24.16 4.12 5.79
C ILE A 118 -23.18 3.90 4.65
N GLU A 119 -21.97 4.43 4.79
CA GLU A 119 -20.87 4.15 3.88
C GLU A 119 -20.05 2.99 4.41
N VAL A 120 -19.80 2.00 3.58
CA VAL A 120 -19.06 0.77 3.93
C VAL A 120 -17.61 0.90 3.49
N LYS A 121 -16.68 0.58 4.39
CA LYS A 121 -15.24 0.58 4.08
C LYS A 121 -14.56 -0.64 4.69
N SER A 122 -13.60 -1.20 3.96
CA SER A 122 -12.73 -2.28 4.47
C SER A 122 -11.82 -1.83 5.61
N LYS A 123 -11.70 -0.53 5.87
CA LYS A 123 -10.86 0.02 6.93
C LYS A 123 -11.19 -0.58 8.31
N SER A 124 -10.14 -0.88 9.08
CA SER A 124 -10.30 -1.42 10.43
C SER A 124 -10.70 -0.35 11.45
N PHE A 125 -11.48 -0.78 12.44
CA PHE A 125 -11.82 -0.01 13.64
C PHE A 125 -11.46 -0.81 14.89
N ALA A 126 -10.87 -0.15 15.88
CA ALA A 126 -10.64 -0.70 17.21
C ALA A 126 -10.89 0.41 18.22
N GLY A 127 -11.70 0.16 19.23
CA GLY A 127 -12.05 1.00 20.37
C GLY A 127 -11.37 2.39 20.44
N ASP A 128 -10.47 2.57 21.41
CA ASP A 128 -9.77 3.85 21.66
C ASP A 128 -8.76 4.26 20.57
N ASP A 129 -8.28 3.32 19.73
CA ASP A 129 -7.32 3.61 18.66
C ASP A 129 -7.93 4.39 17.50
N SER A 130 -9.25 4.51 17.48
CA SER A 130 -10.01 5.09 16.37
C SER A 130 -10.28 6.58 16.53
N LYS A 131 -9.38 7.33 17.15
CA LYS A 131 -9.53 8.79 17.31
C LYS A 131 -9.64 9.48 15.95
N MET A 132 -10.89 9.69 15.49
CA MET A 132 -11.18 10.42 14.26
C MET A 132 -10.83 11.90 14.37
N VAL A 133 -10.75 12.40 15.60
CA VAL A 133 -10.33 13.77 15.95
C VAL A 133 -9.04 13.69 16.76
N GLY A 134 -8.01 14.38 16.30
CA GLY A 134 -6.74 14.45 17.00
C GLY A 134 -6.80 15.33 18.27
N ALA A 135 -5.77 15.24 19.12
CA ALA A 135 -5.68 15.96 20.38
C ALA A 135 -5.81 17.50 20.25
N ARG A 136 -5.55 18.07 19.07
CA ARG A 136 -5.69 19.51 18.79
C ARG A 136 -7.06 19.87 18.20
N GLY A 137 -8.04 18.98 18.22
CA GLY A 137 -9.41 19.22 17.75
C GLY A 137 -9.60 19.13 16.23
N GLY A 138 -8.56 18.91 15.44
CA GLY A 138 -8.65 18.71 13.99
C GLY A 138 -8.92 17.26 13.60
N LEU A 139 -9.45 17.01 12.39
CA LEU A 139 -9.65 15.66 11.89
C LEU A 139 -8.30 14.94 11.69
N SER A 140 -8.24 13.70 12.14
CA SER A 140 -7.09 12.84 11.92
C SER A 140 -6.83 12.63 10.43
N ALA A 141 -5.57 12.73 9.99
CA ALA A 141 -5.20 12.57 8.58
C ALA A 141 -5.63 11.20 8.01
N ALA A 142 -5.55 10.14 8.82
CA ALA A 142 -5.95 8.79 8.45
C ALA A 142 -7.46 8.60 8.26
N TRP A 143 -8.30 9.47 8.86
CA TRP A 143 -9.76 9.41 8.77
C TRP A 143 -10.34 10.47 7.84
N ARG A 144 -9.61 11.54 7.61
CA ARG A 144 -10.06 12.70 6.83
C ARG A 144 -10.69 12.34 5.47
N PRO A 145 -10.09 11.48 4.62
CA PRO A 145 -10.70 11.13 3.32
C PRO A 145 -12.06 10.46 3.45
N TYR A 146 -12.24 9.59 4.44
CA TYR A 146 -13.50 8.86 4.68
C TYR A 146 -14.59 9.81 5.24
N LEU A 147 -14.22 10.67 6.17
CA LEU A 147 -15.15 11.61 6.79
C LEU A 147 -15.66 12.66 5.78
N TYR A 148 -14.78 13.15 4.89
CA TYR A 148 -15.19 14.06 3.82
C TYR A 148 -16.06 13.38 2.76
N ASP A 149 -15.78 12.10 2.43
CA ASP A 149 -16.62 11.30 1.54
C ASP A 149 -18.06 11.23 2.07
N VAL A 150 -18.23 10.84 3.34
CA VAL A 150 -19.56 10.73 3.96
C VAL A 150 -20.23 12.11 4.15
N ALA A 151 -19.46 13.15 4.49
CA ALA A 151 -20.00 14.52 4.59
C ALA A 151 -20.54 15.02 3.23
N PHE A 152 -19.83 14.74 2.14
CA PHE A 152 -20.30 15.04 0.80
C PHE A 152 -21.60 14.30 0.45
N GLN A 153 -21.67 13.01 0.74
CA GLN A 153 -22.87 12.22 0.51
C GLN A 153 -24.05 12.72 1.34
N LYS A 154 -23.83 12.99 2.65
CA LYS A 154 -24.86 13.58 3.51
C LYS A 154 -25.37 14.91 2.97
N TYR A 155 -24.47 15.76 2.47
CA TYR A 155 -24.83 17.03 1.86
C TYR A 155 -25.74 16.83 0.64
N VAL A 156 -25.37 15.91 -0.27
CA VAL A 156 -26.15 15.62 -1.48
C VAL A 156 -27.52 15.05 -1.14
N VAL A 157 -27.58 14.04 -0.25
CA VAL A 157 -28.86 13.42 0.18
C VAL A 157 -29.75 14.43 0.89
N GLY A 158 -29.19 15.24 1.79
CA GLY A 158 -29.96 16.26 2.50
C GLY A 158 -30.54 17.35 1.57
N LYS A 159 -29.84 17.67 0.47
CA LYS A 159 -30.36 18.58 -0.56
C LYS A 159 -31.39 17.91 -1.49
N ALA A 160 -31.20 16.64 -1.82
CA ALA A 160 -32.11 15.87 -2.66
C ALA A 160 -33.43 15.52 -1.91
N MET A 161 -33.38 15.38 -0.58
CA MET A 161 -34.49 14.95 0.28
C MET A 161 -34.77 15.98 1.41
N PRO A 162 -35.15 17.21 1.10
CA PRO A 162 -35.27 18.31 2.10
C PRO A 162 -36.31 18.04 3.21
N GLY A 163 -37.24 17.09 2.98
CA GLY A 163 -38.24 16.67 3.98
C GLY A 163 -37.73 15.61 4.97
N CYS A 164 -36.49 15.11 4.81
CA CYS A 164 -35.96 14.04 5.63
C CYS A 164 -34.80 14.50 6.51
N THR A 165 -34.67 13.91 7.69
CA THR A 165 -33.50 14.03 8.55
C THR A 165 -32.50 12.96 8.13
N VAL A 166 -31.31 13.38 7.64
CA VAL A 166 -30.26 12.45 7.20
C VAL A 166 -29.23 12.28 8.32
N LYS A 167 -28.96 11.06 8.74
CA LYS A 167 -27.92 10.66 9.67
C LYS A 167 -26.80 9.95 8.92
N ALA A 168 -25.56 10.20 9.31
CA ALA A 168 -24.38 9.71 8.62
C ALA A 168 -23.61 8.69 9.44
N HIS A 169 -23.28 7.55 8.84
CA HIS A 169 -22.59 6.43 9.49
C HIS A 169 -21.46 5.89 8.61
N LEU A 170 -20.44 5.31 9.28
CA LEU A 170 -19.44 4.43 8.65
C LEU A 170 -19.67 2.99 9.15
N MET A 171 -19.64 2.03 8.24
CA MET A 171 -19.55 0.61 8.58
C MET A 171 -18.15 0.11 8.30
N LEU A 172 -17.48 -0.41 9.33
CA LEU A 172 -16.07 -0.73 9.36
C LEU A 172 -15.80 -2.13 9.90
N ALA A 173 -14.68 -2.74 9.53
CA ALA A 173 -14.24 -4.02 10.09
C ALA A 173 -13.78 -3.86 11.55
N ASP A 174 -14.46 -4.53 12.48
CA ASP A 174 -14.25 -4.42 13.92
C ASP A 174 -13.13 -5.37 14.39
N LYS A 175 -11.95 -4.83 14.72
CA LYS A 175 -10.81 -5.60 15.25
C LYS A 175 -11.05 -6.23 16.62
N GLU A 176 -12.08 -5.83 17.34
CA GLU A 176 -12.42 -6.41 18.64
C GLU A 176 -13.26 -7.69 18.50
N LYS A 177 -13.89 -7.87 17.35
CA LYS A 177 -14.71 -9.04 17.03
C LYS A 177 -13.86 -10.18 16.47
N LYS A 178 -14.33 -11.40 16.67
CA LYS A 178 -13.75 -12.63 16.11
C LYS A 178 -14.76 -13.31 15.21
N ALA A 179 -14.33 -13.83 14.07
CA ALA A 179 -15.17 -14.71 13.26
C ALA A 179 -15.53 -15.95 14.06
N THR A 180 -16.81 -16.32 14.06
CA THR A 180 -17.32 -17.50 14.80
C THR A 180 -17.47 -18.72 13.90
N VAL A 181 -17.16 -18.59 12.61
CA VAL A 181 -17.21 -19.63 11.59
C VAL A 181 -15.91 -19.68 10.81
N ASP A 182 -15.57 -20.83 10.25
CA ASP A 182 -14.47 -20.99 9.30
C ASP A 182 -14.90 -20.62 7.89
N GLY A 183 -13.94 -20.17 7.05
CA GLY A 183 -14.14 -19.89 5.64
C GLY A 183 -15.12 -18.76 5.35
N LEU A 184 -15.29 -17.80 6.27
CA LEU A 184 -16.25 -16.70 6.08
C LEU A 184 -15.94 -15.89 4.80
N ASN A 185 -14.69 -15.58 4.55
CA ASN A 185 -14.26 -14.86 3.35
C ASN A 185 -14.43 -15.68 2.06
N GLN A 186 -14.33 -17.01 2.13
CA GLN A 186 -14.50 -17.92 0.99
C GLN A 186 -15.95 -17.99 0.49
N LYS A 187 -16.90 -17.41 1.23
CA LYS A 187 -18.28 -17.24 0.78
C LYS A 187 -18.45 -16.14 -0.27
N PHE A 188 -17.42 -15.31 -0.49
CA PHE A 188 -17.44 -14.13 -1.35
C PHE A 188 -16.35 -14.25 -2.41
N PHE A 189 -16.67 -14.88 -3.53
CA PHE A 189 -15.73 -15.03 -4.64
C PHE A 189 -15.74 -13.81 -5.54
N ILE A 190 -14.55 -13.38 -5.91
CA ILE A 190 -14.36 -12.27 -6.86
C ILE A 190 -14.27 -12.85 -8.26
N SER A 191 -15.13 -12.35 -9.16
CA SER A 191 -15.11 -12.62 -10.59
C SER A 191 -15.08 -11.29 -11.36
N GLN A 192 -14.73 -11.35 -12.64
CA GLN A 192 -14.85 -10.21 -13.54
C GLN A 192 -15.90 -10.53 -14.61
N ASP A 193 -16.75 -9.53 -14.91
CA ASP A 193 -17.67 -9.66 -16.03
C ASP A 193 -16.95 -9.47 -17.37
N SER A 194 -17.66 -9.69 -18.48
CA SER A 194 -17.12 -9.54 -19.84
C SER A 194 -16.61 -8.11 -20.18
N GLU A 195 -16.85 -7.14 -19.31
CA GLU A 195 -16.37 -5.76 -19.42
C GLU A 195 -15.22 -5.48 -18.44
N GLY A 196 -14.66 -6.52 -17.79
CA GLY A 196 -13.56 -6.41 -16.81
C GLY A 196 -13.97 -5.83 -15.45
N ARG A 197 -15.29 -5.73 -15.16
CA ARG A 197 -15.74 -5.21 -13.86
C ARG A 197 -15.79 -6.29 -12.82
N VAL A 198 -15.34 -5.94 -11.63
CA VAL A 198 -15.40 -6.83 -10.49
C VAL A 198 -16.85 -7.10 -10.07
N ARG A 199 -17.14 -8.35 -9.83
CA ARG A 199 -18.36 -8.84 -9.19
C ARG A 199 -17.99 -9.75 -8.04
N VAL A 200 -18.81 -9.73 -7.02
CA VAL A 200 -18.69 -10.67 -5.89
C VAL A 200 -19.82 -11.67 -5.98
N GLU A 201 -19.45 -12.93 -6.18
CA GLU A 201 -20.39 -14.04 -6.21
C GLU A 201 -20.47 -14.68 -4.83
N LYS A 202 -21.68 -14.85 -4.33
CA LYS A 202 -21.93 -15.50 -3.05
C LYS A 202 -21.99 -17.02 -3.25
N GLN A 203 -21.21 -17.76 -2.49
CA GLN A 203 -21.14 -19.21 -2.59
C GLN A 203 -21.59 -19.91 -1.30
N GLY A 204 -22.24 -21.04 -1.47
CA GLY A 204 -22.71 -21.87 -0.39
C GLY A 204 -23.87 -21.27 0.42
N ASP A 205 -23.99 -21.69 1.66
CA ASP A 205 -25.00 -21.15 2.57
C ASP A 205 -24.60 -19.77 3.09
N ILE A 206 -25.44 -18.77 2.84
CA ILE A 206 -25.30 -17.38 3.28
C ILE A 206 -26.32 -17.01 4.37
N SER A 207 -26.92 -18.00 5.03
CA SER A 207 -27.80 -17.75 6.16
C SER A 207 -27.07 -17.08 7.31
N LYS A 208 -27.81 -16.39 8.18
CA LYS A 208 -27.24 -15.74 9.37
C LYS A 208 -26.42 -16.71 10.23
N THR A 209 -26.84 -17.96 10.34
CA THR A 209 -26.08 -18.99 11.07
C THR A 209 -24.77 -19.33 10.42
N SER A 210 -24.72 -19.40 9.09
CA SER A 210 -23.50 -19.73 8.34
C SER A 210 -22.51 -18.57 8.24
N LEU A 211 -22.98 -17.33 8.38
CA LEU A 211 -22.14 -16.13 8.44
C LEU A 211 -21.55 -15.92 9.84
N GLY A 212 -22.14 -16.52 10.87
CA GLY A 212 -21.73 -16.34 12.26
C GLY A 212 -22.09 -14.96 12.82
N GLU A 213 -21.35 -14.54 13.86
CA GLU A 213 -21.54 -13.21 14.44
C GLU A 213 -21.01 -12.10 13.53
N GLU A 214 -21.66 -10.94 13.62
CA GLU A 214 -21.29 -9.76 12.83
C GLU A 214 -19.90 -9.25 13.21
N ILE A 215 -19.03 -9.14 12.23
CA ILE A 215 -17.65 -8.63 12.37
C ILE A 215 -17.47 -7.21 11.83
N LEU A 216 -18.52 -6.63 11.24
CA LEU A 216 -18.57 -5.23 10.85
C LEU A 216 -19.34 -4.45 11.92
N ARG A 217 -18.95 -3.19 12.12
CA ARG A 217 -19.57 -2.28 13.10
C ARG A 217 -19.99 -0.98 12.45
N VAL A 218 -21.24 -0.58 12.68
CA VAL A 218 -21.75 0.73 12.29
C VAL A 218 -21.38 1.76 13.36
N ILE A 219 -20.78 2.85 12.92
CA ILE A 219 -20.32 3.94 13.77
C ILE A 219 -21.05 5.21 13.36
N ASP A 220 -21.73 5.86 14.29
CA ASP A 220 -22.35 7.17 14.07
C ASP A 220 -21.25 8.22 13.94
N ILE A 221 -21.20 8.89 12.80
CA ILE A 221 -20.29 10.00 12.50
C ILE A 221 -21.04 11.28 12.13
N ASP A 222 -22.32 11.36 12.47
CA ASP A 222 -23.19 12.44 12.05
C ASP A 222 -22.69 13.82 12.51
N GLU A 223 -22.26 13.93 13.77
CA GLU A 223 -21.70 15.18 14.31
C GLU A 223 -20.42 15.61 13.57
N LEU A 224 -19.59 14.65 13.15
CA LEU A 224 -18.38 14.93 12.38
C LEU A 224 -18.73 15.42 10.98
N ALA A 225 -19.68 14.75 10.32
CA ALA A 225 -20.15 15.15 9.00
C ALA A 225 -20.81 16.54 9.01
N VAL A 226 -21.65 16.84 9.99
CA VAL A 226 -22.23 18.17 10.21
C VAL A 226 -21.14 19.20 10.49
N GLY A 227 -20.14 18.86 11.32
CA GLY A 227 -19.00 19.73 11.61
C GLY A 227 -18.17 20.07 10.37
N ILE A 228 -17.98 19.09 9.45
CA ILE A 228 -17.31 19.33 8.16
C ILE A 228 -18.14 20.29 7.30
N ILE A 229 -19.44 20.01 7.11
CA ILE A 229 -20.33 20.82 6.29
C ILE A 229 -20.45 22.26 6.82
N SER A 230 -20.43 22.44 8.14
CA SER A 230 -20.50 23.77 8.78
C SER A 230 -19.16 24.51 8.86
N GLY A 231 -18.05 23.92 8.40
CA GLY A 231 -16.71 24.53 8.44
C GLY A 231 -16.00 24.44 9.79
N LYS A 232 -16.52 23.71 10.79
CA LYS A 232 -15.91 23.53 12.11
C LYS A 232 -14.46 23.01 12.05
N TYR A 233 -14.14 22.20 11.06
CA TYR A 233 -12.83 21.58 10.86
C TYR A 233 -11.96 22.31 9.82
N GLY A 234 -12.32 23.54 9.46
CA GLY A 234 -11.64 24.38 8.49
C GLY A 234 -12.31 24.39 7.11
N GLU A 235 -11.92 25.35 6.32
CA GLU A 235 -12.39 25.51 4.93
C GLU A 235 -11.60 24.55 4.02
N LEU A 236 -12.27 24.06 2.97
CA LEU A 236 -11.63 23.27 1.90
C LEU A 236 -10.81 24.14 0.98
N GLU A 237 -11.35 25.31 0.66
CA GLU A 237 -10.69 26.37 -0.07
C GLU A 237 -10.79 27.69 0.69
N PRO A 238 -9.72 28.49 0.74
CA PRO A 238 -9.72 29.75 1.47
C PRO A 238 -10.88 30.67 1.04
N GLY A 239 -11.69 31.11 2.01
CA GLY A 239 -12.80 32.02 1.80
C GLY A 239 -14.07 31.41 1.23
N LEU A 240 -14.14 30.09 1.07
CA LEU A 240 -15.34 29.38 0.61
C LEU A 240 -15.83 28.40 1.67
N ASP A 241 -17.12 28.43 1.97
CA ASP A 241 -17.77 27.40 2.76
C ASP A 241 -17.82 26.06 1.99
N PHE A 242 -18.25 25.01 2.67
CA PHE A 242 -18.34 23.68 2.10
C PHE A 242 -19.25 23.65 0.85
N ALA A 243 -20.43 24.29 0.92
CA ALA A 243 -21.39 24.28 -0.17
C ALA A 243 -20.86 25.04 -1.40
N ALA A 244 -20.26 26.21 -1.20
CA ALA A 244 -19.65 27.01 -2.26
C ALA A 244 -18.47 26.28 -2.91
N THR A 245 -17.63 25.58 -2.12
CA THR A 245 -16.52 24.79 -2.63
C THR A 245 -17.02 23.62 -3.48
N VAL A 246 -17.99 22.84 -2.97
CA VAL A 246 -18.58 21.72 -3.71
C VAL A 246 -19.22 22.20 -5.01
N LYS A 247 -19.96 23.32 -4.96
CA LYS A 247 -20.55 23.91 -6.16
C LYS A 247 -19.49 24.35 -7.17
N ARG A 248 -18.43 25.01 -6.71
CA ARG A 248 -17.31 25.41 -7.58
C ARG A 248 -16.68 24.22 -8.29
N TYR A 249 -16.41 23.14 -7.56
CA TYR A 249 -15.85 21.92 -8.14
C TYR A 249 -16.79 21.31 -9.20
N ALA A 250 -18.07 21.23 -8.88
CA ALA A 250 -19.07 20.69 -9.79
C ALA A 250 -19.23 21.52 -11.06
N ASP A 251 -19.35 22.85 -10.94
CA ASP A 251 -19.51 23.76 -12.07
C ASP A 251 -18.30 23.72 -13.02
N HIS A 252 -17.07 23.73 -12.47
CA HIS A 252 -15.85 23.63 -13.28
C HIS A 252 -15.75 22.26 -13.99
N TYR A 253 -16.09 21.17 -13.27
CA TYR A 253 -16.07 19.84 -13.87
C TYR A 253 -17.11 19.71 -15.00
N GLU A 254 -18.32 20.23 -14.81
CA GLU A 254 -19.38 20.23 -15.82
C GLU A 254 -18.96 20.98 -17.08
N ARG A 255 -18.33 22.17 -16.92
CA ARG A 255 -17.88 23.04 -18.03
C ARG A 255 -16.56 22.59 -18.64
N ASP A 256 -15.92 21.55 -18.11
CA ASP A 256 -14.57 21.11 -18.50
C ASP A 256 -13.51 22.23 -18.35
N GLU A 257 -13.62 23.02 -17.29
CA GLU A 257 -12.74 24.14 -16.98
C GLU A 257 -11.76 23.76 -15.88
N MET A 258 -10.46 24.09 -16.08
CA MET A 258 -9.42 23.83 -15.09
C MET A 258 -9.54 24.82 -13.93
N ILE A 259 -9.55 24.29 -12.69
CA ILE A 259 -9.47 25.10 -11.48
C ILE A 259 -8.01 25.52 -11.26
N ASP A 260 -7.78 26.82 -11.07
CA ASP A 260 -6.44 27.32 -10.78
C ASP A 260 -6.00 26.95 -9.36
N LYS A 261 -4.84 26.25 -9.22
CA LYS A 261 -4.20 25.93 -7.95
C LYS A 261 -2.69 26.09 -8.06
N PRO A 262 -2.02 26.73 -7.09
CA PRO A 262 -0.57 26.82 -7.06
C PRO A 262 0.09 25.43 -6.97
N ILE A 263 1.31 25.34 -7.49
CA ILE A 263 2.17 24.17 -7.29
C ILE A 263 2.43 24.00 -5.79
N GLY A 264 2.41 22.77 -5.30
CA GLY A 264 2.63 22.46 -3.90
C GLY A 264 3.10 21.02 -3.69
N VAL A 265 3.31 20.64 -2.44
CA VAL A 265 3.75 19.28 -2.07
C VAL A 265 2.79 18.19 -2.54
N HIS A 266 1.50 18.51 -2.70
CA HIS A 266 0.50 17.60 -3.24
C HIS A 266 0.81 17.14 -4.69
N CYS A 267 1.59 17.91 -5.44
CA CYS A 267 2.00 17.53 -6.79
C CYS A 267 2.94 16.31 -6.80
N SER A 268 3.63 16.01 -5.69
CA SER A 268 4.53 14.85 -5.60
C SER A 268 3.82 13.49 -5.74
N LYS A 269 2.51 13.47 -5.58
CA LYS A 269 1.66 12.27 -5.67
C LYS A 269 0.57 12.46 -6.74
N CYS A 270 0.91 13.12 -7.86
CA CYS A 270 -0.04 13.30 -8.95
C CYS A 270 -0.09 12.04 -9.81
N GLU A 271 -1.25 11.40 -9.85
CA GLU A 271 -1.50 10.19 -10.65
C GLU A 271 -1.61 10.47 -12.15
N PHE A 272 -1.91 11.71 -12.54
CA PHE A 272 -1.99 12.12 -13.96
C PHE A 272 -0.60 12.43 -14.51
N ASP A 273 0.27 11.45 -14.53
CA ASP A 273 1.61 11.55 -15.07
C ASP A 273 1.89 10.36 -16.00
N CYS A 274 2.77 10.55 -16.96
CA CYS A 274 3.23 9.51 -17.88
C CYS A 274 4.69 9.77 -18.27
N SER A 275 5.35 8.79 -18.87
CA SER A 275 6.74 8.92 -19.32
C SER A 275 6.85 9.89 -20.50
N PHE A 276 8.07 10.31 -20.84
CA PHE A 276 8.31 11.07 -22.07
C PHE A 276 8.06 10.20 -23.32
N ASP A 277 8.24 8.89 -23.22
CA ASP A 277 7.96 7.95 -24.29
C ASP A 277 6.45 7.84 -24.55
N ASP A 278 5.64 7.78 -23.51
CA ASP A 278 4.18 7.83 -23.63
C ASP A 278 3.69 9.11 -24.31
N GLU A 279 4.35 10.26 -24.02
CA GLU A 279 4.01 11.52 -24.71
C GLU A 279 4.32 11.45 -26.22
N LEU A 280 5.36 10.72 -26.63
CA LEU A 280 5.64 10.49 -28.06
C LEU A 280 4.57 9.62 -28.74
N HIS A 281 3.88 8.79 -27.95
CA HIS A 281 2.77 7.94 -28.40
C HIS A 281 1.38 8.59 -28.25
N GLY A 282 1.34 9.91 -27.92
CA GLY A 282 0.11 10.72 -27.92
C GLY A 282 -0.60 10.83 -26.59
N LEU A 283 -0.03 10.32 -25.49
CA LEU A 283 -0.51 10.59 -24.14
C LEU A 283 -0.02 11.97 -23.64
N HIS A 284 -0.59 12.45 -22.57
CA HIS A 284 -0.24 13.74 -21.96
C HIS A 284 -0.06 13.61 -20.45
N SER A 285 1.02 14.18 -19.92
CA SER A 285 1.22 14.31 -18.49
C SER A 285 0.51 15.55 -17.94
N GLY A 286 -0.55 15.34 -17.15
CA GLY A 286 -1.20 16.41 -16.40
C GLY A 286 -0.25 17.07 -15.38
N TYR A 287 0.64 16.28 -14.75
CA TYR A 287 1.70 16.78 -13.87
C TYR A 287 2.59 17.78 -14.60
N ARG A 288 3.21 17.38 -15.72
CA ARG A 288 4.09 18.28 -16.49
C ARG A 288 3.34 19.49 -17.06
N ASN A 289 2.10 19.32 -17.48
CA ASN A 289 1.27 20.42 -17.95
C ASN A 289 1.08 21.49 -16.89
N CYS A 290 0.78 21.13 -15.64
CA CYS A 290 0.66 22.05 -14.52
C CYS A 290 1.95 22.86 -14.30
N TRP A 291 3.10 22.19 -14.27
CA TRP A 291 4.40 22.83 -14.04
C TRP A 291 4.82 23.74 -15.22
N LYS A 292 4.62 23.29 -16.46
CA LYS A 292 4.86 24.11 -17.67
C LYS A 292 4.01 25.38 -17.67
N GLN A 293 2.74 25.28 -17.32
CA GLN A 293 1.83 26.43 -17.27
C GLN A 293 2.18 27.42 -16.16
N LYS A 294 2.48 26.94 -14.94
CA LYS A 294 2.70 27.75 -13.74
C LYS A 294 4.09 28.35 -13.65
N LEU A 295 5.11 27.54 -13.94
CA LEU A 295 6.51 27.90 -13.75
C LEU A 295 7.27 28.10 -15.06
N LYS A 296 6.61 27.88 -16.21
CA LYS A 296 7.24 27.93 -17.55
C LYS A 296 8.38 26.94 -17.72
N TRP A 297 8.29 25.81 -17.01
CA TRP A 297 9.29 24.77 -17.10
C TRP A 297 9.40 24.18 -18.50
N THR A 298 10.63 23.86 -18.88
CA THR A 298 11.00 23.13 -20.08
C THR A 298 11.21 21.65 -19.76
N ASN A 299 11.42 20.81 -20.76
CA ASN A 299 11.75 19.39 -20.54
C ASN A 299 13.10 19.23 -19.79
N GLU A 300 14.03 20.17 -19.93
CA GLU A 300 15.30 20.14 -19.20
C GLU A 300 15.10 20.32 -17.69
N ASP A 301 14.12 21.13 -17.28
CA ASP A 301 13.83 21.36 -15.87
C ASP A 301 13.29 20.08 -15.20
N PHE A 302 12.51 19.27 -15.92
CA PHE A 302 12.02 17.97 -15.42
C PHE A 302 13.13 16.91 -15.31
N ASN A 303 14.22 17.04 -16.04
CA ASN A 303 15.36 16.14 -15.97
C ASN A 303 16.31 16.46 -14.81
N LYS A 304 16.19 17.65 -14.20
CA LYS A 304 16.99 18.03 -13.03
C LYS A 304 16.50 17.34 -11.76
N PRO A 305 17.41 17.01 -10.82
CA PRO A 305 17.02 16.46 -9.53
C PRO A 305 16.08 17.38 -8.78
N HIS A 306 14.90 16.84 -8.41
CA HIS A 306 13.82 17.59 -7.81
C HIS A 306 13.83 17.49 -6.27
N ILE A 307 13.33 18.52 -5.56
CA ILE A 307 13.20 18.51 -4.08
C ILE A 307 12.28 17.40 -3.56
N PHE A 308 11.37 16.86 -4.39
CA PHE A 308 10.55 15.71 -4.01
C PHE A 308 11.38 14.45 -3.76
N GLU A 309 12.56 14.35 -4.35
CA GLU A 309 13.51 13.26 -4.15
C GLU A 309 14.22 13.31 -2.78
N ILE A 310 14.13 14.41 -1.99
CA ILE A 310 14.76 14.46 -0.67
C ILE A 310 14.07 13.48 0.26
N TRP A 311 14.82 12.47 0.71
CA TRP A 311 14.33 11.44 1.61
C TRP A 311 13.80 12.01 2.94
N ASN A 312 12.61 11.58 3.36
CA ASN A 312 11.98 11.90 4.66
C ASN A 312 11.97 13.40 5.03
N PHE A 313 12.00 14.31 4.05
CA PHE A 313 12.00 15.75 4.29
C PHE A 313 10.57 16.30 4.32
N ARG A 314 10.10 16.67 5.52
CA ARG A 314 8.71 17.10 5.76
C ARG A 314 8.43 18.56 5.40
N LYS A 315 9.47 19.39 5.24
CA LYS A 315 9.33 20.84 4.97
C LYS A 315 9.39 21.19 3.48
N LYS A 316 9.07 20.25 2.60
CA LYS A 316 9.11 20.48 1.13
C LYS A 316 8.24 21.65 0.70
N GLN A 317 7.07 21.87 1.36
CA GLN A 317 6.22 23.03 1.05
C GLN A 317 6.95 24.36 1.29
N CYS A 318 7.73 24.48 2.35
CA CYS A 318 8.51 25.71 2.61
C CYS A 318 9.51 26.01 1.50
N LEU A 319 10.13 24.99 0.90
CA LEU A 319 11.01 25.17 -0.26
C LEU A 319 10.23 25.68 -1.48
N ILE A 320 9.08 25.07 -1.75
CA ILE A 320 8.19 25.47 -2.84
C ILE A 320 7.74 26.92 -2.67
N ASP A 321 7.32 27.31 -1.49
CA ASP A 321 6.87 28.68 -1.15
C ASP A 321 8.00 29.71 -1.33
N SER A 322 9.27 29.25 -1.22
CA SER A 322 10.47 30.06 -1.47
C SER A 322 10.96 29.98 -2.93
N GLY A 323 10.20 29.32 -3.84
CA GLY A 323 10.58 29.17 -5.26
C GLY A 323 11.71 28.17 -5.50
N ILE A 324 12.00 27.29 -4.54
CA ILE A 324 13.06 26.28 -4.65
C ILE A 324 12.42 24.93 -5.04
N TYR A 325 12.76 24.45 -6.24
CA TYR A 325 12.21 23.22 -6.81
C TYR A 325 13.28 22.16 -7.12
N HIS A 326 14.54 22.56 -7.33
CA HIS A 326 15.64 21.67 -7.68
C HIS A 326 16.63 21.53 -6.53
N LEU A 327 17.28 20.36 -6.43
CA LEU A 327 18.24 20.06 -5.36
C LEU A 327 19.45 21.00 -5.40
N GLU A 328 19.86 21.47 -6.58
CA GLU A 328 20.98 22.40 -6.74
C GLU A 328 20.81 23.71 -5.96
N ASN A 329 19.56 24.11 -5.66
CA ASN A 329 19.24 25.34 -4.94
C ASN A 329 19.01 25.12 -3.43
N VAL A 330 19.09 23.86 -2.95
CA VAL A 330 18.90 23.53 -1.53
C VAL A 330 20.22 23.77 -0.77
N THR A 331 20.14 24.46 0.36
CA THR A 331 21.27 24.70 1.29
C THR A 331 21.10 23.95 2.60
N LYS A 332 22.15 23.87 3.42
CA LYS A 332 22.08 23.26 4.77
C LYS A 332 21.00 23.89 5.64
N ASP A 333 20.87 25.22 5.58
CA ASP A 333 19.92 25.98 6.40
C ASP A 333 18.45 25.56 6.09
N HIS A 334 18.16 25.19 4.84
CA HIS A 334 16.85 24.69 4.45
C HIS A 334 16.48 23.36 5.11
N LEU A 335 17.47 22.52 5.44
CA LEU A 335 17.27 21.22 6.06
C LEU A 335 17.13 21.32 7.59
N GLY A 336 17.54 22.44 8.19
CA GLY A 336 17.45 22.71 9.61
C GLY A 336 18.73 22.31 10.37
N GLU A 337 18.62 22.21 11.70
CA GLU A 337 19.76 21.96 12.58
C GLU A 337 20.32 20.54 12.44
N PHE A 338 21.63 20.41 12.34
CA PHE A 338 22.37 19.16 12.23
C PHE A 338 22.76 18.67 13.63
N ALA A 339 21.82 18.00 14.31
CA ALA A 339 22.11 17.37 15.60
C ALA A 339 22.55 15.92 15.41
N PRO A 340 23.52 15.43 16.20
CA PRO A 340 23.93 14.02 16.18
C PRO A 340 22.74 13.07 16.42
N SER A 341 22.75 11.91 15.75
CA SER A 341 21.73 10.88 15.97
C SER A 341 21.81 10.37 17.42
N LYS A 342 20.68 10.39 18.14
CA LYS A 342 20.56 9.82 19.50
C LYS A 342 20.73 8.30 19.54
N LYS A 343 20.61 7.62 18.39
CA LYS A 343 20.70 6.17 18.27
C LYS A 343 22.02 5.69 17.64
N GLY A 344 22.97 6.60 17.45
CA GLY A 344 24.18 6.32 16.67
C GLY A 344 23.93 6.42 15.15
N GLY A 345 24.99 6.38 14.36
CA GLY A 345 24.94 6.50 12.91
C GLY A 345 24.57 7.90 12.41
N MET A 346 24.26 8.00 11.11
CA MET A 346 23.94 9.26 10.44
C MET A 346 22.56 9.77 10.86
N SER A 347 22.47 11.06 11.20
CA SER A 347 21.18 11.70 11.47
C SER A 347 20.36 11.92 10.20
N THR A 348 19.05 12.15 10.34
CA THR A 348 18.18 12.42 9.18
C THR A 348 18.66 13.62 8.36
N ASN A 349 19.07 14.71 9.01
CA ASN A 349 19.51 15.92 8.30
C ASN A 349 20.86 15.74 7.62
N GLU A 350 21.78 14.98 8.23
CA GLU A 350 23.05 14.59 7.59
C GLU A 350 22.82 13.74 6.35
N ARG A 351 21.90 12.76 6.43
CA ARG A 351 21.51 11.93 5.28
C ARG A 351 20.88 12.73 4.16
N GLN A 352 20.01 13.67 4.48
CA GLN A 352 19.37 14.57 3.50
C GLN A 352 20.42 15.47 2.83
N TRP A 353 21.36 16.01 3.61
CA TRP A 353 22.42 16.84 3.06
C TRP A 353 23.37 16.04 2.15
N LEU A 354 23.79 14.86 2.57
CA LEU A 354 24.59 13.94 1.75
C LEU A 354 23.93 13.70 0.39
N GLN A 355 22.62 13.44 0.38
CA GLN A 355 21.85 13.26 -0.84
C GLN A 355 21.89 14.51 -1.74
N VAL A 356 21.67 15.69 -1.16
CA VAL A 356 21.69 16.96 -1.90
C VAL A 356 23.09 17.25 -2.46
N GLU A 357 24.13 17.05 -1.65
CA GLU A 357 25.52 17.34 -2.01
C GLU A 357 26.02 16.47 -3.16
N LEU A 358 25.85 15.14 -3.06
CA LEU A 358 26.24 14.21 -4.13
C LEU A 358 25.49 14.46 -5.44
N ARG A 359 24.19 14.76 -5.35
CA ARG A 359 23.38 15.04 -6.55
C ARG A 359 23.74 16.40 -7.19
N ARG A 360 24.15 17.39 -6.40
CA ARG A 360 24.57 18.72 -6.89
C ARG A 360 25.96 18.69 -7.49
N GLU A 361 26.93 18.06 -6.82
CA GLU A 361 28.32 18.05 -7.26
C GLU A 361 28.57 17.12 -8.45
N ASN A 362 27.80 16.04 -8.55
CA ASN A 362 27.86 15.04 -9.62
C ASN A 362 29.25 14.49 -9.92
N LYS A 363 30.17 14.57 -8.93
CA LYS A 363 31.54 14.06 -9.04
C LYS A 363 31.65 12.60 -8.70
N GLU A 364 30.97 12.22 -7.61
CA GLU A 364 30.87 10.83 -7.15
C GLU A 364 29.41 10.38 -7.18
N LYS A 365 29.17 9.14 -7.64
CA LYS A 365 27.83 8.59 -7.71
C LYS A 365 27.40 7.93 -6.41
N SER A 366 28.34 7.52 -5.57
CA SER A 366 28.06 6.82 -4.32
C SER A 366 28.88 7.33 -3.15
N TRP A 367 28.34 7.16 -1.97
CA TRP A 367 28.99 7.35 -0.69
C TRP A 367 28.92 6.06 0.13
N PHE A 368 30.03 5.71 0.78
CA PHE A 368 30.11 4.54 1.64
C PHE A 368 31.02 4.81 2.85
N ASP A 369 30.51 4.56 4.05
CA ASP A 369 31.27 4.60 5.29
C ASP A 369 31.91 3.23 5.56
N ALA A 370 33.11 3.03 5.04
CA ALA A 370 33.82 1.76 5.16
C ALA A 370 34.20 1.41 6.60
N ASP A 371 34.57 2.41 7.42
CA ASP A 371 34.98 2.18 8.81
C ASP A 371 33.79 1.81 9.69
N GLY A 372 32.69 2.54 9.57
CA GLY A 372 31.43 2.20 10.27
C GLY A 372 30.89 0.85 9.87
N MET A 373 30.93 0.50 8.57
CA MET A 373 30.48 -0.82 8.11
C MET A 373 31.41 -1.94 8.59
N ARG A 374 32.73 -1.73 8.62
CA ARG A 374 33.69 -2.71 9.14
C ARG A 374 33.45 -2.98 10.62
N GLU A 375 33.15 -1.96 11.41
CA GLU A 375 32.79 -2.12 12.82
C GLU A 375 31.48 -2.94 12.97
N GLU A 376 30.45 -2.67 12.15
CA GLU A 376 29.21 -3.46 12.17
C GLU A 376 29.46 -4.91 11.78
N MET A 377 30.18 -5.17 10.70
CA MET A 377 30.49 -6.52 10.23
C MET A 377 31.32 -7.33 11.22
N SER A 378 32.15 -6.70 12.05
CA SER A 378 32.95 -7.37 13.09
C SER A 378 32.10 -8.01 14.18
N LYS A 379 30.83 -7.61 14.31
CA LYS A 379 29.87 -8.15 15.30
C LYS A 379 29.14 -9.40 14.81
N TRP A 380 29.24 -9.72 13.51
CA TRP A 380 28.47 -10.79 12.89
C TRP A 380 29.15 -12.14 13.00
N THR A 381 28.34 -13.16 13.23
CA THR A 381 28.76 -14.56 13.36
C THR A 381 28.26 -15.36 12.17
N TYR A 382 29.14 -16.13 11.53
CA TYR A 382 28.77 -17.02 10.43
C TYR A 382 28.15 -18.34 10.91
N PRO A 383 27.28 -18.97 10.07
CA PRO A 383 26.84 -18.50 8.77
C PRO A 383 25.89 -17.29 8.91
N LEU A 384 25.88 -16.41 7.92
CA LEU A 384 24.93 -15.30 7.84
C LEU A 384 23.63 -15.81 7.23
N HIS A 385 22.50 -15.46 7.84
CA HIS A 385 21.16 -15.83 7.39
C HIS A 385 20.42 -14.59 6.90
N PHE A 386 19.88 -14.62 5.69
CA PHE A 386 19.06 -13.56 5.10
C PHE A 386 17.66 -14.10 4.92
N ILE A 387 16.69 -13.48 5.59
CA ILE A 387 15.29 -13.93 5.58
C ILE A 387 14.37 -12.80 5.15
N ASP A 388 13.31 -13.17 4.45
CA ASP A 388 12.24 -12.28 4.02
C ASP A 388 10.91 -12.99 4.17
N PHE A 389 9.83 -12.25 4.53
CA PHE A 389 8.51 -12.78 4.80
C PHE A 389 7.48 -12.17 3.84
N GLU A 390 6.61 -13.04 3.30
CA GLU A 390 5.41 -12.60 2.65
C GLU A 390 4.19 -12.82 3.54
N THR A 391 3.36 -11.78 3.63
CA THR A 391 2.29 -11.71 4.62
C THR A 391 1.02 -11.14 4.02
N SER A 392 -0.11 -11.37 4.70
CA SER A 392 -1.42 -10.83 4.32
C SER A 392 -2.20 -10.34 5.53
N ARG A 393 -3.08 -9.37 5.30
CA ARG A 393 -4.05 -8.87 6.28
C ARG A 393 -5.36 -8.61 5.56
N VAL A 394 -6.40 -9.33 5.92
CA VAL A 394 -7.70 -9.23 5.25
C VAL A 394 -8.79 -8.74 6.19
N ALA A 395 -9.75 -8.00 5.65
CA ALA A 395 -10.84 -7.45 6.44
C ALA A 395 -11.80 -8.54 6.96
N ILE A 396 -12.02 -9.61 6.18
CA ILE A 396 -12.85 -10.75 6.55
C ILE A 396 -11.94 -11.94 6.85
N PRO A 397 -11.87 -12.43 8.10
CA PRO A 397 -11.00 -13.54 8.48
C PRO A 397 -11.29 -14.83 7.70
N PHE A 398 -10.24 -15.58 7.37
CA PHE A 398 -10.34 -16.91 6.75
C PHE A 398 -10.83 -17.97 7.75
N ASN A 399 -10.42 -17.84 9.00
CA ASN A 399 -10.58 -18.89 9.99
C ASN A 399 -11.36 -18.40 11.22
N LYS A 400 -12.07 -19.33 11.82
CA LYS A 400 -12.76 -19.16 13.11
C LYS A 400 -11.77 -18.67 14.19
N ASN A 401 -12.28 -17.87 15.13
CA ASN A 401 -11.54 -17.25 16.23
C ASN A 401 -10.49 -16.21 15.82
N LYS A 402 -10.37 -15.89 14.53
CA LYS A 402 -9.47 -14.82 14.03
C LYS A 402 -10.24 -13.51 13.87
N ARG A 403 -9.50 -12.40 13.95
CA ARG A 403 -10.04 -11.05 13.91
C ARG A 403 -9.85 -10.42 12.53
N PRO A 404 -10.69 -9.46 12.14
CA PRO A 404 -10.40 -8.58 11.00
C PRO A 404 -8.99 -8.01 11.08
N TYR A 405 -8.25 -8.08 9.98
CA TYR A 405 -6.87 -7.61 9.83
C TYR A 405 -5.84 -8.29 10.77
N GLU A 406 -6.16 -9.45 11.33
CA GLU A 406 -5.16 -10.28 12.00
C GLU A 406 -4.15 -10.80 10.97
N GLY A 407 -2.86 -10.62 11.26
CA GLY A 407 -1.78 -10.92 10.32
C GLY A 407 -1.66 -12.41 9.99
N ILE A 408 -1.41 -12.69 8.73
CA ILE A 408 -1.16 -14.02 8.18
C ILE A 408 0.23 -14.02 7.56
N ALA A 409 1.14 -14.84 8.07
CA ALA A 409 2.45 -15.11 7.49
C ALA A 409 2.37 -16.40 6.69
N PHE A 410 2.38 -16.30 5.37
CA PHE A 410 2.14 -17.46 4.51
C PHE A 410 3.39 -17.97 3.79
N GLN A 411 4.46 -17.17 3.73
CA GLN A 411 5.69 -17.52 3.03
C GLN A 411 6.92 -16.89 3.67
N PHE A 412 8.04 -17.59 3.60
CA PHE A 412 9.39 -17.02 3.76
C PHE A 412 10.37 -17.63 2.77
N SER A 413 11.45 -16.88 2.51
CA SER A 413 12.66 -17.34 1.84
C SER A 413 13.87 -17.16 2.75
N HIS A 414 14.90 -18.00 2.57
CA HIS A 414 16.08 -18.04 3.39
C HIS A 414 17.34 -18.31 2.57
N HIS A 415 18.26 -17.34 2.53
CA HIS A 415 19.61 -17.52 2.02
C HIS A 415 20.63 -17.61 3.16
N THR A 416 21.70 -18.34 2.92
CA THR A 416 22.86 -18.39 3.81
C THR A 416 24.13 -18.01 3.10
N VAL A 417 25.07 -17.41 3.84
CA VAL A 417 26.44 -17.17 3.40
C VAL A 417 27.39 -17.68 4.48
N ASP A 418 28.30 -18.60 4.12
CA ASP A 418 29.29 -19.13 5.04
C ASP A 418 30.51 -18.21 5.19
N GLU A 419 31.43 -18.55 6.07
CA GLU A 419 32.67 -17.82 6.32
C GLU A 419 33.55 -17.70 5.07
N LYS A 420 33.49 -18.69 4.17
CA LYS A 420 34.24 -18.70 2.90
C LYS A 420 33.54 -17.87 1.79
N GLY A 421 32.36 -17.36 2.06
CA GLY A 421 31.56 -16.59 1.09
C GLY A 421 30.72 -17.48 0.16
N LEU A 422 30.53 -18.76 0.48
CA LEU A 422 29.61 -19.63 -0.26
C LEU A 422 28.16 -19.21 0.03
N VAL A 423 27.45 -18.82 -1.02
CA VAL A 423 26.04 -18.43 -0.99
C VAL A 423 25.17 -19.64 -1.33
N LYS A 424 24.06 -19.79 -0.65
CA LYS A 424 23.09 -20.83 -0.90
C LYS A 424 21.67 -20.37 -0.59
N HIS A 425 20.68 -20.67 -1.43
CA HIS A 425 19.27 -20.65 -1.06
C HIS A 425 19.00 -21.88 -0.20
N ALA A 426 18.98 -21.69 1.13
CA ALA A 426 19.05 -22.76 2.11
C ALA A 426 17.69 -23.37 2.47
N GLY A 427 16.60 -22.60 2.26
CA GLY A 427 15.26 -23.05 2.58
C GLY A 427 14.17 -22.03 2.23
N GLU A 428 12.97 -22.52 2.22
CA GLU A 428 11.76 -21.73 1.95
C GLU A 428 10.54 -22.38 2.61
N PHE A 429 9.48 -21.63 2.72
CA PHE A 429 8.16 -22.10 3.13
C PHE A 429 7.10 -21.31 2.40
N ILE A 430 6.07 -21.97 1.91
CA ILE A 430 4.83 -21.35 1.43
C ILE A 430 3.64 -22.23 1.80
N ASN A 431 2.60 -21.62 2.33
CA ASN A 431 1.29 -22.23 2.51
C ASN A 431 0.22 -21.23 2.06
N ALA A 432 -0.27 -21.43 0.85
CA ALA A 432 -1.29 -20.62 0.22
C ALA A 432 -2.57 -21.44 -0.10
N GLU A 433 -2.73 -22.60 0.56
CA GLU A 433 -3.92 -23.43 0.41
C GLU A 433 -5.17 -22.72 0.94
N PRO A 434 -6.28 -22.68 0.17
CA PRO A 434 -7.49 -22.01 0.59
C PRO A 434 -8.02 -22.54 1.92
N GLY A 435 -8.30 -21.62 2.86
CA GLY A 435 -8.88 -21.93 4.16
C GLY A 435 -7.92 -22.56 5.17
N VAL A 436 -6.64 -22.75 4.85
CA VAL A 436 -5.64 -23.27 5.78
C VAL A 436 -4.94 -22.10 6.49
N PHE A 437 -4.97 -22.11 7.84
CA PHE A 437 -4.28 -21.11 8.65
C PHE A 437 -2.76 -21.41 8.71
N PRO A 438 -1.88 -20.59 8.10
CA PRO A 438 -0.49 -20.97 7.88
C PRO A 438 0.45 -20.64 9.06
N ASN A 439 0.08 -19.72 9.95
CA ASN A 439 1.02 -19.04 10.87
C ASN A 439 1.84 -19.97 11.74
N TYR A 440 1.23 -21.00 12.33
CA TYR A 440 1.96 -21.87 13.25
C TYR A 440 2.86 -22.85 12.51
N SER A 441 2.48 -23.32 11.33
CA SER A 441 3.34 -24.12 10.45
C SER A 441 4.49 -23.27 9.89
N PHE A 442 4.25 -21.99 9.60
CA PHE A 442 5.28 -21.03 9.23
C PHE A 442 6.33 -20.88 10.34
N VAL A 443 5.94 -20.65 11.59
CA VAL A 443 6.88 -20.50 12.72
C VAL A 443 7.67 -21.78 12.95
N ARG A 444 7.05 -22.97 12.84
CA ARG A 444 7.74 -24.26 12.97
C ARG A 444 8.79 -24.45 11.88
N ALA A 445 8.44 -24.12 10.63
CA ALA A 445 9.38 -24.20 9.51
C ALA A 445 10.55 -23.23 9.68
N LEU A 446 10.27 -21.97 10.05
CA LEU A 446 11.29 -20.95 10.29
C LEU A 446 12.23 -21.37 11.44
N LYS A 447 11.67 -21.89 12.54
CA LYS A 447 12.44 -22.42 13.68
C LYS A 447 13.39 -23.53 13.23
N LYS A 448 12.90 -24.49 12.45
CA LYS A 448 13.69 -25.60 11.92
C LYS A 448 14.86 -25.11 11.05
N GLU A 449 14.69 -24.01 10.31
CA GLU A 449 15.76 -23.42 9.49
C GLU A 449 16.80 -22.68 10.35
N LEU A 450 16.39 -21.86 11.30
CA LEU A 450 17.25 -20.92 12.01
C LEU A 450 17.90 -21.48 13.29
N GLU A 451 17.42 -22.60 13.81
CA GLU A 451 18.02 -23.26 14.98
C GLU A 451 19.17 -24.24 14.65
N LYS A 452 19.47 -24.44 13.36
CA LYS A 452 20.58 -25.31 12.90
C LYS A 452 21.94 -24.83 13.42
N ASP A 453 22.08 -23.55 13.70
CA ASP A 453 23.29 -22.89 14.17
C ASP A 453 23.00 -21.61 14.97
N LYS A 454 24.01 -20.77 15.20
CA LYS A 454 23.92 -19.50 15.94
C LYS A 454 24.38 -18.30 15.12
N GLY A 455 24.36 -18.42 13.80
CA GLY A 455 24.75 -17.35 12.88
C GLY A 455 23.86 -16.11 12.98
N THR A 456 24.38 -14.99 12.51
CA THR A 456 23.65 -13.71 12.49
C THR A 456 22.51 -13.74 11.47
N ILE A 457 21.34 -13.25 11.87
CA ILE A 457 20.15 -13.21 11.04
C ILE A 457 19.91 -11.76 10.56
N PHE A 458 19.65 -11.61 9.27
CA PHE A 458 19.35 -10.33 8.61
C PHE A 458 17.93 -10.30 8.08
N ARG A 459 17.33 -9.12 8.17
CA ARG A 459 16.06 -8.74 7.56
C ARG A 459 16.20 -7.38 6.85
N TYR A 460 15.26 -7.05 5.99
CA TYR A 460 15.23 -5.73 5.37
C TYR A 460 14.01 -4.94 5.85
N ALA A 461 14.24 -3.92 6.67
CA ALA A 461 13.25 -3.12 7.40
C ALA A 461 12.66 -3.84 8.65
N ASP A 462 11.55 -3.31 9.18
CA ASP A 462 10.97 -3.75 10.47
C ASP A 462 9.81 -4.74 10.33
N HIS A 463 9.48 -5.11 9.11
CA HIS A 463 8.30 -5.92 8.79
C HIS A 463 8.34 -7.29 9.47
N GLU A 464 9.44 -8.05 9.29
CA GLU A 464 9.63 -9.40 9.84
C GLU A 464 9.56 -9.39 11.37
N ASN A 465 10.22 -8.40 12.00
CA ASN A 465 10.17 -8.26 13.45
C ASN A 465 8.75 -7.99 13.95
N SER A 466 8.05 -7.06 13.30
CA SER A 466 6.68 -6.71 13.68
C SER A 466 5.73 -7.89 13.53
N PHE A 467 5.90 -8.69 12.46
CA PHE A 467 5.12 -9.90 12.25
C PHE A 467 5.43 -11.00 13.26
N LEU A 468 6.69 -11.22 13.60
CA LEU A 468 7.08 -12.17 14.66
C LEU A 468 6.46 -11.80 16.02
N VAL A 469 6.45 -10.52 16.36
CA VAL A 469 5.77 -10.04 17.59
C VAL A 469 4.25 -10.30 17.51
N GLU A 470 3.63 -10.12 16.36
CA GLU A 470 2.20 -10.44 16.17
C GLU A 470 1.94 -11.95 16.28
N LEU A 471 2.77 -12.79 15.66
CA LEU A 471 2.68 -14.25 15.76
C LEU A 471 2.86 -14.72 17.22
N TRP A 472 3.77 -14.09 17.97
CA TRP A 472 3.92 -14.32 19.39
C TRP A 472 2.64 -14.01 20.16
N LYS A 473 1.98 -12.88 19.88
CA LYS A 473 0.70 -12.52 20.51
C LYS A 473 -0.42 -13.50 20.15
N GLN A 474 -0.48 -13.97 18.91
CA GLN A 474 -1.43 -14.99 18.48
C GLN A 474 -1.20 -16.30 19.26
N LEU A 475 0.03 -16.81 19.32
CA LEU A 475 0.39 -18.00 20.10
C LEU A 475 0.06 -17.84 21.58
N ASN A 476 0.31 -16.66 22.16
CA ASN A 476 0.00 -16.37 23.56
C ASN A 476 -1.51 -16.37 23.85
N SER A 477 -2.35 -16.09 22.84
CA SER A 477 -3.81 -16.15 22.98
C SER A 477 -4.42 -17.56 22.80
N GLU A 478 -3.63 -18.54 22.33
CA GLU A 478 -4.08 -19.91 22.13
C GLU A 478 -3.94 -20.73 23.42
N SER A 479 -4.69 -21.83 23.51
CA SER A 479 -4.55 -22.82 24.59
C SER A 479 -3.47 -23.87 24.26
N ASP A 480 -2.95 -24.55 25.28
CA ASP A 480 -2.00 -25.65 25.08
C ASP A 480 -2.66 -26.86 24.39
N GLU A 481 -3.99 -27.00 24.43
CA GLU A 481 -4.73 -28.02 23.69
C GLU A 481 -4.82 -27.68 22.19
N ALA A 482 -4.96 -26.42 21.85
CA ALA A 482 -5.03 -25.96 20.47
C ALA A 482 -3.65 -25.97 19.77
N VAL A 483 -2.62 -25.57 20.48
CA VAL A 483 -1.23 -25.51 19.98
C VAL A 483 -0.28 -26.02 21.05
N SER A 484 -0.02 -27.33 21.04
CA SER A 484 0.75 -28.01 22.11
C SER A 484 2.18 -27.50 22.28
N ASP A 485 2.81 -27.03 21.21
CA ASP A 485 4.17 -26.51 21.18
C ASP A 485 4.25 -24.96 21.26
N ARG A 486 3.14 -24.27 21.58
CA ARG A 486 3.07 -22.80 21.55
C ARG A 486 4.15 -22.11 22.40
N LYS A 487 4.48 -22.65 23.57
CA LYS A 487 5.49 -22.08 24.48
C LYS A 487 6.90 -22.17 23.88
N GLU A 488 7.19 -23.27 23.21
CA GLU A 488 8.45 -23.47 22.49
C GLU A 488 8.57 -22.49 21.32
N LEU A 489 7.50 -22.35 20.52
CA LEU A 489 7.44 -21.40 19.40
C LEU A 489 7.57 -19.95 19.87
N MET A 490 6.89 -19.59 20.97
CA MET A 490 7.01 -18.26 21.58
C MET A 490 8.44 -17.98 22.05
N GLY A 491 9.09 -18.95 22.71
CA GLY A 491 10.48 -18.86 23.13
C GLY A 491 11.43 -18.66 21.95
N PHE A 492 11.24 -19.40 20.85
CA PHE A 492 12.00 -19.23 19.62
C PHE A 492 11.85 -17.81 19.05
N ILE A 493 10.61 -17.32 18.90
CA ILE A 493 10.36 -15.94 18.40
C ILE A 493 11.12 -14.91 19.26
N GLN A 494 11.09 -15.07 20.58
CA GLN A 494 11.76 -14.14 21.48
C GLN A 494 13.29 -14.15 21.31
N THR A 495 13.91 -15.25 20.88
CA THR A 495 15.37 -15.29 20.63
C THR A 495 15.80 -14.50 19.40
N ILE A 496 14.95 -14.37 18.37
CA ILE A 496 15.30 -13.77 17.08
C ILE A 496 14.66 -12.39 16.83
N SER A 497 13.90 -11.87 17.78
CA SER A 497 13.14 -10.62 17.62
C SER A 497 13.25 -9.73 18.85
N HIS A 498 12.70 -8.52 18.75
CA HIS A 498 12.52 -7.62 19.88
C HIS A 498 11.11 -7.05 19.94
N SER A 499 10.64 -6.74 21.15
CA SER A 499 9.39 -6.01 21.39
C SER A 499 9.62 -4.87 22.39
N SER A 500 9.05 -3.70 22.06
CA SER A 500 9.10 -2.51 22.92
C SER A 500 7.71 -2.00 23.30
N GLU A 501 6.64 -2.72 22.93
CA GLU A 501 5.28 -2.16 22.88
C GLU A 501 4.66 -1.97 24.26
N ASP A 502 5.02 -2.77 25.26
CA ASP A 502 4.56 -2.52 26.62
C ASP A 502 5.52 -3.09 27.69
N LEU A 503 5.32 -2.64 28.96
CA LEU A 503 6.19 -3.03 30.05
C LEU A 503 6.13 -4.53 30.40
N VAL A 504 5.08 -5.22 30.00
CA VAL A 504 4.85 -6.65 30.32
C VAL A 504 5.47 -7.57 29.28
N ASN A 505 5.50 -7.14 28.00
CA ASN A 505 5.95 -7.94 26.87
C ASN A 505 7.19 -7.35 26.19
N LYS A 506 8.11 -6.80 26.96
CA LYS A 506 9.36 -6.22 26.45
C LYS A 506 10.46 -7.26 26.45
N TRP A 507 11.08 -7.49 25.27
CA TRP A 507 12.27 -8.32 25.14
C TRP A 507 13.18 -7.83 24.03
N VAL A 508 14.44 -8.24 24.09
CA VAL A 508 15.41 -8.18 22.99
C VAL A 508 16.07 -9.56 22.96
N GLY A 509 15.96 -10.23 21.83
CA GLY A 509 16.49 -11.58 21.66
C GLY A 509 18.02 -11.61 21.56
N ASP A 510 18.64 -12.70 22.00
CA ASP A 510 20.09 -12.88 21.90
C ASP A 510 20.59 -12.95 20.45
N ARG A 511 19.71 -13.30 19.52
CA ARG A 511 19.91 -13.31 18.06
C ARG A 511 18.96 -12.35 17.36
N ASP A 512 18.64 -11.20 17.98
CA ASP A 512 17.79 -10.19 17.36
C ASP A 512 18.29 -9.83 15.96
N MET A 513 17.37 -9.84 14.99
CA MET A 513 17.70 -9.68 13.58
C MET A 513 18.31 -8.32 13.26
N VAL A 514 19.40 -8.32 12.51
CA VAL A 514 20.04 -7.11 11.99
C VAL A 514 19.19 -6.53 10.86
N ASP A 515 18.85 -5.25 10.98
CA ASP A 515 18.06 -4.52 10.00
C ASP A 515 18.96 -3.89 8.92
N MET A 516 18.99 -4.47 7.72
CA MET A 516 19.83 -4.00 6.61
C MET A 516 19.38 -2.62 6.09
N LEU A 517 18.11 -2.26 6.21
CA LEU A 517 17.65 -0.91 5.86
C LEU A 517 18.31 0.16 6.74
N LYS A 518 18.52 -0.13 8.03
CA LYS A 518 19.28 0.77 8.94
C LYS A 518 20.74 0.87 8.51
N LEU A 519 21.35 -0.23 8.09
CA LEU A 519 22.74 -0.23 7.59
C LEU A 519 22.84 0.60 6.31
N VAL A 520 21.94 0.43 5.35
CA VAL A 520 21.85 1.28 4.14
C VAL A 520 21.76 2.76 4.53
N ARG A 521 20.87 3.10 5.45
CA ARG A 521 20.67 4.50 5.88
C ARG A 521 21.91 5.11 6.53
N ASN A 522 22.65 4.33 7.28
CA ASN A 522 23.80 4.80 8.03
C ASN A 522 25.10 4.82 7.22
N TYR A 523 25.30 3.88 6.30
CA TYR A 523 26.62 3.61 5.73
C TYR A 523 26.69 3.64 4.20
N PHE A 524 25.54 3.68 3.49
CA PHE A 524 25.55 3.64 2.03
C PHE A 524 24.51 4.59 1.40
N TYR A 525 24.90 5.28 0.34
CA TYR A 525 24.02 6.02 -0.55
C TYR A 525 24.57 6.02 -1.96
N HIS A 526 23.67 5.86 -2.96
CA HIS A 526 23.98 6.03 -4.37
C HIS A 526 22.94 6.98 -5.00
N ILE A 527 23.37 7.83 -5.95
CA ILE A 527 22.51 8.87 -6.53
C ILE A 527 21.26 8.31 -7.25
N SER A 528 21.34 7.09 -7.81
CA SER A 528 20.18 6.43 -8.45
C SER A 528 19.10 6.00 -7.45
N MET A 529 19.40 5.94 -6.16
CA MET A 529 18.40 5.67 -5.11
C MET A 529 17.42 6.83 -4.94
N LYS A 530 17.76 8.01 -5.42
CA LYS A 530 16.96 9.22 -5.22
C LYS A 530 16.55 9.39 -3.74
N GLY A 531 15.25 9.40 -3.42
CA GLY A 531 14.74 9.51 -2.06
C GLY A 531 14.28 8.18 -1.44
N SER A 532 14.51 7.05 -2.08
CA SER A 532 14.10 5.72 -1.58
C SER A 532 15.28 4.92 -1.04
N ASN A 533 15.02 4.16 0.03
CA ASN A 533 15.95 3.15 0.55
C ASN A 533 15.33 1.74 0.46
N SER A 534 14.27 1.54 -0.33
CA SER A 534 13.69 0.23 -0.58
C SER A 534 14.72 -0.71 -1.22
N ILE A 535 14.68 -1.99 -0.89
CA ILE A 535 15.58 -3.01 -1.46
C ILE A 535 15.50 -3.03 -2.99
N LYS A 536 14.32 -2.81 -3.57
CA LYS A 536 14.05 -2.74 -5.02
C LYS A 536 14.77 -1.57 -5.72
N VAL A 537 15.16 -0.55 -4.95
CA VAL A 537 15.93 0.61 -5.45
C VAL A 537 17.40 0.49 -5.08
N VAL A 538 17.72 -0.08 -3.92
CA VAL A 538 19.11 -0.27 -3.47
C VAL A 538 19.82 -1.35 -4.30
N LEU A 539 19.16 -2.46 -4.63
CA LEU A 539 19.77 -3.52 -5.44
C LEU A 539 20.22 -3.03 -6.83
N PRO A 540 19.39 -2.35 -7.66
CA PRO A 540 19.86 -1.77 -8.92
C PRO A 540 21.01 -0.77 -8.72
N ALA A 541 21.00 0.03 -7.65
CA ALA A 541 22.07 0.97 -7.34
C ALA A 541 23.40 0.26 -7.01
N VAL A 542 23.34 -0.84 -6.27
CA VAL A 542 24.50 -1.72 -6.01
C VAL A 542 25.00 -2.34 -7.31
N LEU A 543 24.10 -2.86 -8.14
CA LEU A 543 24.45 -3.39 -9.45
C LEU A 543 25.03 -2.31 -10.39
N GLU A 544 24.65 -1.05 -10.27
CA GLU A 544 25.27 0.06 -10.99
C GLU A 544 26.66 0.41 -10.44
N ALA A 545 26.87 0.34 -9.13
CA ALA A 545 28.11 0.77 -8.47
C ALA A 545 29.21 -0.31 -8.45
N SER A 546 28.85 -1.57 -8.16
CA SER A 546 29.81 -2.64 -7.89
C SER A 546 30.36 -3.29 -9.17
N LYS A 547 31.66 -3.29 -9.34
CA LYS A 547 32.32 -4.06 -10.41
C LYS A 547 32.25 -5.56 -10.11
N PHE A 548 32.49 -5.96 -8.88
CA PHE A 548 32.48 -7.35 -8.43
C PHE A 548 31.09 -8.00 -8.61
N VAL A 549 30.02 -7.37 -8.10
CA VAL A 549 28.66 -7.93 -8.19
C VAL A 549 28.20 -7.99 -9.65
N LYS A 550 28.52 -6.99 -10.48
CA LYS A 550 28.25 -7.03 -11.93
C LYS A 550 28.90 -8.23 -12.59
N GLU A 551 30.21 -8.42 -12.39
CA GLU A 551 30.96 -9.50 -13.01
C GLU A 551 30.37 -10.84 -12.58
N LYS A 552 30.16 -11.05 -11.29
CA LYS A 552 29.61 -12.30 -10.74
C LYS A 552 28.25 -12.63 -11.32
N TYR A 553 27.29 -11.70 -11.28
CA TYR A 553 25.89 -11.95 -11.64
C TYR A 553 25.52 -11.67 -13.11
N SER A 554 26.51 -11.27 -13.93
CA SER A 554 26.38 -11.22 -15.41
C SER A 554 26.49 -12.62 -16.06
N HIS A 555 26.91 -13.62 -15.29
CA HIS A 555 27.02 -15.00 -15.72
C HIS A 555 25.90 -15.86 -15.07
N PRO A 556 25.54 -17.01 -15.64
CA PRO A 556 24.51 -17.88 -15.08
C PRO A 556 25.04 -18.67 -13.87
N VAL A 557 25.49 -17.96 -12.83
CA VAL A 557 26.05 -18.54 -11.60
C VAL A 557 25.00 -19.00 -10.61
N TYR A 558 23.74 -18.61 -10.81
CA TYR A 558 22.64 -18.86 -9.89
C TYR A 558 21.75 -20.00 -10.39
N GLY A 559 21.48 -20.98 -9.51
CA GLY A 559 20.72 -22.19 -9.86
C GLY A 559 21.51 -23.21 -10.68
N ILE A 560 22.84 -23.31 -10.44
CA ILE A 560 23.68 -24.32 -11.11
C ILE A 560 24.55 -25.12 -10.11
N PRO A 561 24.85 -26.38 -10.41
CA PRO A 561 25.81 -27.15 -9.61
C PRO A 561 27.19 -26.48 -9.59
N GLY A 562 27.74 -26.30 -8.40
CA GLY A 562 29.06 -25.65 -8.22
C GLY A 562 29.03 -24.11 -8.30
N GLY A 563 27.86 -23.50 -8.52
CA GLY A 563 27.59 -22.08 -8.35
C GLY A 563 26.79 -21.81 -7.09
N ILE A 564 25.86 -20.87 -7.15
CA ILE A 564 24.92 -20.58 -6.07
C ILE A 564 23.72 -21.51 -6.20
N GLU A 565 23.52 -22.38 -5.19
CA GLU A 565 22.37 -23.28 -5.18
C GLU A 565 21.06 -22.48 -5.03
N SER A 566 20.08 -22.81 -5.87
CA SER A 566 18.71 -22.24 -5.86
C SER A 566 17.69 -23.36 -5.90
N ILE A 567 16.56 -23.14 -5.23
CA ILE A 567 15.42 -24.08 -5.25
C ILE A 567 14.52 -23.79 -6.49
N ASN A 568 14.35 -22.51 -6.87
CA ASN A 568 13.33 -22.09 -7.84
C ASN A 568 13.90 -21.60 -9.17
N PHE A 569 15.21 -21.38 -9.28
CA PHE A 569 15.85 -20.89 -10.50
C PHE A 569 16.87 -21.89 -11.05
N CYS A 570 17.06 -21.83 -12.38
CA CYS A 570 18.05 -22.60 -13.09
C CYS A 570 18.80 -21.70 -14.07
N GLN A 571 20.12 -21.64 -13.98
CA GLN A 571 21.00 -20.87 -14.87
C GLN A 571 20.61 -19.37 -14.98
N GLN A 572 20.21 -18.76 -13.87
CA GLN A 572 19.72 -17.38 -13.87
C GLN A 572 20.87 -16.37 -13.93
N VAL A 573 20.67 -15.35 -14.76
CA VAL A 573 21.52 -14.15 -14.88
C VAL A 573 20.77 -12.97 -14.31
N TRP A 574 21.35 -12.33 -13.30
CA TRP A 574 20.70 -11.22 -12.59
C TRP A 574 21.16 -9.82 -13.00
N TYR A 575 22.34 -9.71 -13.62
CA TYR A 575 22.79 -8.44 -14.17
C TYR A 575 22.54 -8.38 -15.67
N LYS A 576 21.66 -7.48 -16.09
CA LYS A 576 21.36 -7.17 -17.49
C LYS A 576 21.28 -5.66 -17.67
N THR A 577 21.51 -5.19 -18.88
CA THR A 577 21.34 -3.79 -19.26
C THR A 577 20.37 -3.66 -20.42
N ASP A 578 19.69 -2.52 -20.50
CA ASP A 578 18.90 -2.13 -21.66
C ASP A 578 19.79 -1.67 -22.82
N ASP A 579 19.20 -1.31 -23.96
CA ASP A 579 19.88 -0.85 -25.16
C ASP A 579 20.67 0.47 -24.95
N GLN A 580 20.40 1.20 -23.87
CA GLN A 580 21.10 2.41 -23.48
C GLN A 580 22.24 2.13 -22.48
N GLY A 581 22.46 0.87 -22.11
CA GLY A 581 23.47 0.45 -21.13
C GLY A 581 23.06 0.70 -19.67
N LYS A 582 21.80 1.03 -19.38
CA LYS A 582 21.27 1.19 -18.03
C LYS A 582 20.96 -0.16 -17.44
N VAL A 583 21.24 -0.35 -16.15
CA VAL A 583 20.92 -1.59 -15.42
C VAL A 583 19.40 -1.82 -15.42
N ILE A 584 18.97 -2.99 -15.87
CA ILE A 584 17.61 -3.46 -15.74
C ILE A 584 17.41 -3.91 -14.29
N ASN A 585 16.34 -3.43 -13.65
CA ASN A 585 16.00 -3.86 -12.30
C ASN A 585 15.78 -5.38 -12.28
N PRO A 586 16.48 -6.17 -11.44
CA PRO A 586 16.30 -7.63 -11.38
C PRO A 586 14.87 -8.10 -11.18
N TYR A 587 14.05 -7.34 -10.49
CA TYR A 587 12.62 -7.66 -10.31
C TYR A 587 11.84 -7.69 -11.64
N LYS A 588 12.26 -6.91 -12.64
CA LYS A 588 11.69 -6.94 -14.00
C LYS A 588 12.12 -8.17 -14.84
N LEU A 589 13.06 -8.97 -14.32
CA LEU A 589 13.46 -10.23 -14.94
C LEU A 589 12.64 -11.42 -14.44
N LEU A 590 11.77 -11.21 -13.46
CA LEU A 590 10.83 -12.21 -12.97
C LEU A 590 9.63 -12.31 -13.92
N GLU A 591 9.09 -13.52 -14.04
CA GLU A 591 7.78 -13.70 -14.67
C GLU A 591 6.70 -13.06 -13.78
N PRO A 592 5.74 -12.32 -14.36
CA PRO A 592 4.63 -11.76 -13.61
C PRO A 592 3.90 -12.85 -12.82
N VAL A 593 3.45 -12.54 -11.60
CA VAL A 593 2.68 -13.48 -10.77
C VAL A 593 1.38 -13.88 -11.45
N PHE A 594 0.78 -12.94 -12.16
CA PHE A 594 -0.34 -13.16 -13.07
C PHE A 594 -0.02 -12.44 -14.38
N GLY A 595 -0.27 -13.09 -15.51
CA GLY A 595 0.13 -12.61 -16.84
C GLY A 595 -0.52 -11.28 -17.31
N ASP A 596 -1.42 -10.73 -16.54
CA ASP A 596 -2.13 -9.48 -16.74
C ASP A 596 -1.58 -8.31 -15.89
N MET A 597 -0.55 -8.53 -15.07
CA MET A 597 0.15 -7.45 -14.36
C MET A 597 1.22 -6.86 -15.26
N SER A 598 1.13 -5.56 -15.57
CA SER A 598 2.14 -4.87 -16.37
C SER A 598 3.44 -4.64 -15.58
N ASP A 599 4.57 -4.53 -16.31
CA ASP A 599 5.88 -4.24 -15.69
C ASP A 599 5.91 -2.88 -14.96
N GLU A 600 5.02 -1.96 -15.32
CA GLU A 600 4.87 -0.64 -14.69
C GLU A 600 4.24 -0.75 -13.30
N ASP A 601 3.38 -1.74 -13.07
CA ASP A 601 2.69 -1.95 -11.79
C ASP A 601 3.67 -2.37 -10.66
N THR A 602 4.82 -2.92 -11.02
CA THR A 602 5.87 -3.30 -10.06
C THR A 602 6.79 -2.14 -9.66
N ASP A 603 6.90 -1.08 -10.46
CA ASP A 603 7.81 0.05 -10.19
C ASP A 603 7.16 1.20 -9.40
N GLU A 604 5.84 1.36 -9.40
CA GLU A 604 5.15 2.48 -8.75
C GLU A 604 4.82 2.29 -7.27
N PHE A 605 4.95 1.10 -6.74
CA PHE A 605 4.81 0.84 -5.31
C PHE A 605 5.91 1.45 -4.43
N SER A 606 6.74 2.36 -4.95
CA SER A 606 7.96 2.85 -4.28
C SER A 606 7.79 4.10 -3.41
N VAL A 607 6.58 4.56 -3.09
CA VAL A 607 6.41 5.88 -2.41
C VAL A 607 6.06 5.80 -0.92
N ASP A 608 5.69 4.64 -0.40
CA ASP A 608 5.53 4.47 1.05
C ASP A 608 6.21 3.17 1.50
N ASP A 609 7.33 3.30 2.24
CA ASP A 609 8.25 2.21 2.64
C ASP A 609 7.60 1.03 3.41
N THR A 610 6.30 1.10 3.69
CA THR A 610 5.58 0.11 4.51
C THR A 610 4.47 -0.66 3.79
N ILE A 611 3.96 -0.17 2.66
CA ILE A 611 2.83 -0.80 1.95
C ILE A 611 3.24 -1.33 0.58
N ALA A 612 4.24 -0.73 -0.04
CA ALA A 612 4.56 -0.93 -1.45
C ALA A 612 5.36 -2.22 -1.78
N SER A 613 6.13 -2.78 -0.85
CA SER A 613 6.99 -3.94 -1.13
C SER A 613 6.26 -5.28 -1.11
N GLY A 614 5.17 -5.41 -0.35
CA GLY A 614 4.38 -6.64 -0.25
C GLY A 614 3.08 -6.66 -1.09
N GLY A 615 2.78 -5.59 -1.83
CA GLY A 615 1.48 -5.44 -2.51
C GLY A 615 1.19 -6.54 -3.53
N ALA A 616 2.16 -6.87 -4.38
CA ALA A 616 1.99 -7.90 -5.40
C ALA A 616 1.81 -9.29 -4.78
N ALA A 617 2.64 -9.67 -3.79
CA ALA A 617 2.52 -10.96 -3.11
C ALA A 617 1.22 -11.06 -2.29
N MET A 618 0.83 -9.99 -1.58
CA MET A 618 -0.44 -9.93 -0.86
C MET A 618 -1.64 -10.05 -1.80
N THR A 619 -1.62 -9.39 -2.96
CA THR A 619 -2.64 -9.49 -4.00
C THR A 619 -2.71 -10.91 -4.58
N ALA A 620 -1.57 -11.53 -4.86
CA ALA A 620 -1.49 -12.90 -5.35
C ALA A 620 -2.07 -13.89 -4.32
N TYR A 621 -1.69 -13.74 -3.06
CA TYR A 621 -2.26 -14.57 -1.99
C TYR A 621 -3.77 -14.38 -1.87
N ALA A 622 -4.26 -13.14 -1.88
CA ALA A 622 -5.69 -12.84 -1.85
C ALA A 622 -6.44 -13.47 -3.03
N ARG A 623 -5.91 -13.35 -4.26
CA ARG A 623 -6.49 -14.02 -5.44
C ARG A 623 -6.53 -15.54 -5.27
N MET A 624 -5.46 -16.17 -4.78
CA MET A 624 -5.42 -17.62 -4.52
C MET A 624 -6.45 -18.06 -3.48
N GLN A 625 -6.84 -17.18 -2.55
CA GLN A 625 -7.84 -17.45 -1.52
C GLN A 625 -9.28 -17.17 -1.99
N PHE A 626 -9.51 -16.16 -2.83
CA PHE A 626 -10.84 -15.59 -3.11
C PHE A 626 -11.36 -15.87 -4.52
N THR A 627 -10.50 -16.31 -5.47
CA THR A 627 -10.94 -16.55 -6.83
C THR A 627 -10.97 -18.04 -7.15
N GLN A 628 -11.84 -18.43 -8.09
CA GLN A 628 -11.74 -19.74 -8.69
C GLN A 628 -10.54 -19.77 -9.61
N MET A 629 -9.61 -20.66 -9.34
CA MET A 629 -8.37 -20.83 -10.04
C MET A 629 -8.21 -22.29 -10.44
N ALA A 630 -7.81 -22.55 -11.68
CA ALA A 630 -7.37 -23.89 -12.07
C ALA A 630 -6.09 -24.28 -11.33
N ASP A 631 -5.85 -25.58 -11.14
CA ASP A 631 -4.66 -26.07 -10.45
C ASP A 631 -3.35 -25.59 -11.12
N ILE A 632 -3.35 -25.47 -12.45
CA ILE A 632 -2.21 -24.96 -13.22
C ILE A 632 -1.94 -23.48 -12.91
N GLU A 633 -2.98 -22.65 -12.85
CA GLU A 633 -2.87 -21.22 -12.52
C GLU A 633 -2.40 -21.05 -11.07
N ARG A 634 -2.94 -21.84 -10.16
CA ARG A 634 -2.54 -21.85 -8.75
C ARG A 634 -1.07 -22.21 -8.56
N GLU A 635 -0.60 -23.25 -9.26
CA GLU A 635 0.79 -23.68 -9.21
C GLU A 635 1.71 -22.64 -9.88
N HIS A 636 1.27 -21.97 -10.94
CA HIS A 636 2.01 -20.85 -11.55
C HIS A 636 2.17 -19.69 -10.55
N ALA A 637 1.08 -19.25 -9.93
CA ALA A 637 1.11 -18.20 -8.91
C ALA A 637 2.00 -18.58 -7.71
N ARG A 638 1.93 -19.83 -7.26
CA ARG A 638 2.79 -20.34 -6.18
C ARG A 638 4.28 -20.26 -6.54
N LYS A 639 4.66 -20.69 -7.75
CA LYS A 639 6.05 -20.61 -8.24
C LYS A 639 6.53 -19.17 -8.38
N ALA A 640 5.67 -18.28 -8.88
CA ALA A 640 6.01 -16.86 -9.01
C ALA A 640 6.26 -16.23 -7.64
N LEU A 641 5.42 -16.52 -6.63
CA LEU A 641 5.61 -16.09 -5.25
C LEU A 641 6.93 -16.60 -4.64
N LEU A 642 7.26 -17.87 -4.86
CA LEU A 642 8.52 -18.45 -4.38
C LEU A 642 9.73 -17.74 -5.01
N ARG A 643 9.73 -17.53 -6.32
CA ARG A 643 10.80 -16.82 -7.03
C ARG A 643 10.94 -15.37 -6.60
N TYR A 644 9.83 -14.71 -6.34
CA TYR A 644 9.82 -13.33 -5.89
C TYR A 644 10.49 -13.19 -4.51
N CYS A 645 10.04 -13.94 -3.51
CA CYS A 645 10.61 -13.92 -2.16
C CYS A 645 12.09 -14.42 -2.12
N GLU A 646 12.45 -15.38 -3.01
CA GLU A 646 13.85 -15.81 -3.17
C GLU A 646 14.74 -14.68 -3.68
N LEU A 647 14.25 -13.86 -4.61
CA LEU A 647 15.00 -12.69 -5.07
C LEU A 647 15.17 -11.63 -3.97
N ASP A 648 14.18 -11.41 -3.09
CA ASP A 648 14.30 -10.46 -1.99
C ASP A 648 15.45 -10.87 -1.03
N THR A 649 15.55 -12.13 -0.68
CA THR A 649 16.67 -12.62 0.15
C THR A 649 18.01 -12.64 -0.59
N LEU A 650 18.03 -12.94 -1.89
CA LEU A 650 19.24 -12.84 -2.72
C LEU A 650 19.69 -11.37 -2.88
N ALA A 651 18.77 -10.45 -2.99
CA ALA A 651 19.08 -9.00 -3.06
C ALA A 651 19.83 -8.53 -1.81
N MET A 652 19.43 -9.00 -0.62
CA MET A 652 20.18 -8.75 0.63
C MET A 652 21.60 -9.32 0.56
N VAL A 653 21.77 -10.53 0.02
CA VAL A 653 23.09 -11.13 -0.18
C VAL A 653 23.95 -10.30 -1.13
N MET A 654 23.43 -9.88 -2.27
CA MET A 654 24.18 -9.05 -3.24
C MET A 654 24.62 -7.71 -2.62
N ILE A 655 23.76 -7.09 -1.81
CA ILE A 655 24.09 -5.86 -1.08
C ILE A 655 25.21 -6.12 -0.06
N TYR A 656 25.11 -7.21 0.69
CA TYR A 656 26.17 -7.64 1.63
C TYR A 656 27.49 -7.90 0.92
N GLU A 657 27.49 -8.62 -0.21
CA GLU A 657 28.69 -8.92 -0.99
C GLU A 657 29.40 -7.64 -1.49
N TYR A 658 28.63 -6.66 -1.94
CA TYR A 658 29.16 -5.37 -2.32
C TYR A 658 29.84 -4.65 -1.15
N TRP A 659 29.18 -4.60 0.02
CA TRP A 659 29.78 -3.98 1.20
C TRP A 659 31.07 -4.69 1.64
N LYS A 660 31.05 -6.04 1.58
CA LYS A 660 32.23 -6.86 1.89
C LYS A 660 33.41 -6.56 0.93
N ASP A 661 33.13 -6.41 -0.37
CA ASP A 661 34.13 -6.03 -1.38
C ASP A 661 34.72 -4.65 -1.11
N LEU A 662 33.93 -3.68 -0.66
CA LEU A 662 34.38 -2.32 -0.35
C LEU A 662 35.22 -2.18 0.92
N ILE A 663 35.13 -3.12 1.86
CA ILE A 663 35.90 -3.06 3.13
C ILE A 663 37.18 -3.89 3.11
N GLN A 664 37.38 -4.76 2.11
CA GLN A 664 38.61 -5.50 1.88
C GLN A 664 39.70 -4.60 1.29
#